data_54a6036ffef3c84f161aa8dd7429779d
#
_entry.id   54a6036ffef3c84f161aa8dd7429779d
#
_cell.length_a   1.000
_cell.length_b   1.000
_cell.length_c   1.000
_cell.angle_alpha   90.00
_cell.angle_beta   90.00
_cell.angle_gamma   90.00
#
_symmetry.space_group_name_H-M   'P 1'
#
loop_
_entity.id
_entity.type
_entity.pdbx_description
1 polymer ?
#
loop_
_entity_poly.entity_id
_entity_poly.type
_entity_poly.pdbx_seq_one_letter_code
_entity_poly.pdbx_strand_id
1 'polypeptide(L)'
;MKKKNLFTILLLLAVVTLYCQEKNSIAGNVKTSDGIPARQIKLVIDDFKIETQSDEKGYYQFDDITLKQELKISLYANGIVVHTETIKVISGHNVVNFTLASKVTELNEVIIKGVGFNRFIGKESQDVAKIPLKNTENPQVYSVIPKEIIKAQLIIDNKDIINNAAGVVAFNNPTGAVTAWIRGFETRNAVRNGMATQFRAETDPINIERVEVIKGPSGTLYGANAVSFGGLINKVTKTPNDVPKSEATVFAGSYGLLRFTLDANKPLNDNKTALFRINASHSDQETFQDIGYAKNTTIAPSFLYKVSDRFQILAEAELATISRTQQPYPFFTSGVTFTNFKDIPISYKKYIGGNDVDSKTNITNLFLKGTYKISDSWTSTTNVNSSKGYVDYSYQLYPRWVDDHTIIRNVGLYSGRKLSYFQLQQNFNGDFKLGSIRNRVLAGADYTQNSTQLNFTWAEYDKIDLNTDFAPIIKAKIDGILATKNAGHWDNTQSSISAYFSDVINFTPRLSAMLSARVDHFINSPSIENNVKVKDDFEQTFLSPKIGMVYEIVKDNVFVFGNYMNGFINQGPVDQPDGSQFRLAPKEANQKELGVKTEFLDKRVSTTLSAYEIKIGNATWVDALGFTQQNGEQKSKGFEFEVTSQLTNNFNVIAGIGYNENKFISGETSLIDKRVAGAPKNIYNLWVDYKIKEGFAKNIRVGFGGNHVGDVFWNASNTMTIPSYTIVNSAITYEKGLWSLGLKLNNLTNQKFWNSDAQPQALRNVVCTMSFKF
;
A
#
# COMPACT_ATOMS: atom_id res chain seq x y z
N MET A 1 11.19 -36.51 -16.01
CA MET A 1 12.55 -36.72 -15.43
C MET A 1 13.37 -35.42 -15.23
N LYS A 2 12.77 -34.28 -15.01
CA LYS A 2 13.54 -33.01 -14.83
C LYS A 2 13.45 -32.36 -13.44
N LYS A 3 12.69 -32.92 -12.49
CA LYS A 3 12.52 -32.36 -11.13
C LYS A 3 13.51 -32.91 -10.07
N LYS A 4 14.23 -33.98 -10.33
CA LYS A 4 15.21 -34.55 -9.36
C LYS A 4 16.55 -33.82 -9.29
N ASN A 5 16.97 -33.17 -10.35
CA ASN A 5 18.30 -32.53 -10.40
C ASN A 5 18.42 -31.19 -9.66
N LEU A 6 17.29 -30.52 -9.41
CA LEU A 6 17.32 -29.23 -8.69
C LEU A 6 17.54 -29.41 -7.18
N PHE A 7 17.01 -30.50 -6.61
CA PHE A 7 17.19 -30.81 -5.18
C PHE A 7 18.63 -31.27 -4.86
N THR A 8 19.28 -31.94 -5.81
CA THR A 8 20.68 -32.37 -5.69
C THR A 8 21.67 -31.21 -5.78
N ILE A 9 21.37 -30.19 -6.58
CA ILE A 9 22.17 -28.96 -6.67
C ILE A 9 22.05 -28.13 -5.39
N LEU A 10 20.85 -28.02 -4.79
CA LEU A 10 20.66 -27.37 -3.49
C LEU A 10 21.39 -28.09 -2.34
N LEU A 11 21.45 -29.43 -2.37
CA LEU A 11 22.17 -30.20 -1.35
C LEU A 11 23.70 -30.09 -1.52
N LEU A 12 24.20 -30.02 -2.75
CA LEU A 12 25.63 -29.83 -3.03
C LEU A 12 26.13 -28.43 -2.65
N LEU A 13 25.29 -27.40 -2.74
CA LEU A 13 25.63 -26.04 -2.26
C LEU A 13 25.66 -25.94 -0.72
N ALA A 14 24.97 -26.82 -0.01
CA ALA A 14 24.99 -26.86 1.45
C ALA A 14 26.22 -27.56 2.06
N VAL A 15 26.98 -28.33 1.29
CA VAL A 15 28.13 -29.11 1.76
C VAL A 15 29.47 -28.35 1.65
N VAL A 16 29.52 -27.24 0.91
CA VAL A 16 30.80 -26.51 0.64
C VAL A 16 31.18 -25.51 1.73
N THR A 17 30.38 -25.31 2.80
CA THR A 17 30.61 -24.25 3.79
C THR A 17 31.03 -24.72 5.19
N LEU A 18 31.62 -25.91 5.31
CA LEU A 18 32.22 -26.36 6.57
C LEU A 18 33.75 -26.26 6.55
N TYR A 19 34.28 -25.08 6.23
CA TYR A 19 35.64 -24.75 6.64
C TYR A 19 35.59 -23.89 7.90
N CYS A 20 36.13 -24.42 8.97
CA CYS A 20 36.35 -23.74 10.25
C CYS A 20 37.36 -22.60 10.05
N GLN A 21 36.91 -21.37 9.78
CA GLN A 21 37.74 -20.17 9.93
C GLN A 21 37.73 -19.72 11.39
N GLU A 22 38.88 -19.40 11.93
CA GLU A 22 39.00 -18.74 13.22
C GLU A 22 38.09 -17.50 13.25
N LYS A 23 37.20 -17.46 14.23
CA LYS A 23 36.21 -16.37 14.36
C LYS A 23 36.88 -15.15 14.96
N ASN A 24 37.15 -14.16 14.16
CA ASN A 24 37.64 -12.88 14.63
C ASN A 24 36.48 -11.96 14.99
N SER A 25 36.59 -11.24 16.11
CA SER A 25 35.59 -10.26 16.54
C SER A 25 36.24 -8.97 17.03
N ILE A 26 35.51 -7.87 16.89
CA ILE A 26 35.86 -6.57 17.48
C ILE A 26 34.70 -6.16 18.37
N ALA A 27 34.98 -5.86 19.64
CA ALA A 27 33.98 -5.37 20.58
C ALA A 27 34.56 -4.25 21.43
N GLY A 28 33.68 -3.43 22.03
CA GLY A 28 34.13 -2.36 22.91
C GLY A 28 32.99 -1.44 23.29
N ASN A 29 33.35 -0.29 23.87
CA ASN A 29 32.39 0.72 24.30
C ASN A 29 32.62 2.03 23.55
N VAL A 30 31.54 2.70 23.21
CA VAL A 30 31.52 4.09 22.74
C VAL A 30 31.06 4.97 23.89
N LYS A 31 31.90 5.94 24.29
CA LYS A 31 31.61 6.92 25.33
C LYS A 31 31.83 8.33 24.81
N THR A 32 31.23 9.30 25.46
CA THR A 32 31.50 10.71 25.24
C THR A 32 32.71 11.14 26.09
N SER A 33 33.29 12.30 25.78
CA SER A 33 34.46 12.82 26.50
C SER A 33 34.20 13.10 28.00
N ASP A 34 32.95 13.21 28.41
CA ASP A 34 32.48 13.32 29.81
C ASP A 34 32.14 11.94 30.42
N GLY A 35 32.46 10.82 29.73
CA GLY A 35 32.34 9.46 30.23
C GLY A 35 30.95 8.83 30.13
N ILE A 36 29.98 9.53 29.56
CA ILE A 36 28.60 9.01 29.38
C ILE A 36 28.59 7.97 28.24
N PRO A 37 27.92 6.79 28.40
CA PRO A 37 27.78 5.83 27.32
C PRO A 37 27.04 6.42 26.11
N ALA A 38 27.69 6.38 24.94
CA ALA A 38 27.12 6.82 23.68
C ALA A 38 26.34 5.66 23.04
N ARG A 39 25.04 5.66 23.21
CA ARG A 39 24.12 4.62 22.71
C ARG A 39 23.65 4.93 21.29
N GLN A 40 23.31 3.87 20.53
CA GLN A 40 22.76 3.95 19.17
C GLN A 40 23.70 4.63 18.14
N ILE A 41 25.00 4.64 18.42
CA ILE A 41 26.01 4.99 17.46
C ILE A 41 26.15 3.83 16.47
N LYS A 42 25.96 4.10 15.21
CA LYS A 42 26.20 3.13 14.16
C LYS A 42 27.71 3.09 13.89
N LEU A 43 28.29 1.90 13.96
CA LEU A 43 29.69 1.66 13.62
C LEU A 43 29.74 0.86 12.32
N VAL A 44 30.60 1.27 11.42
CA VAL A 44 30.78 0.61 10.11
C VAL A 44 32.26 0.32 9.93
N ILE A 45 32.59 -0.94 9.64
CA ILE A 45 33.91 -1.28 9.12
C ILE A 45 33.91 -0.93 7.63
N ASP A 46 34.59 0.15 7.27
CA ASP A 46 34.50 0.74 5.93
C ASP A 46 35.03 -0.21 4.83
N ASP A 47 35.98 -1.04 5.16
CA ASP A 47 36.60 -2.02 4.25
C ASP A 47 35.66 -3.13 3.81
N PHE A 48 34.76 -3.57 4.70
CA PHE A 48 33.87 -4.71 4.46
C PHE A 48 32.39 -4.32 4.44
N LYS A 49 32.09 -3.03 4.71
CA LYS A 49 30.71 -2.52 4.84
C LYS A 49 29.88 -3.28 5.88
N ILE A 50 30.53 -3.87 6.89
CA ILE A 50 29.88 -4.52 8.00
C ILE A 50 29.50 -3.47 9.03
N GLU A 51 28.26 -3.50 9.50
CA GLU A 51 27.74 -2.51 10.44
C GLU A 51 27.19 -3.14 11.73
N THR A 52 27.40 -2.45 12.83
CA THR A 52 26.79 -2.75 14.14
C THR A 52 26.33 -1.44 14.78
N GLN A 53 25.71 -1.53 15.94
CA GLN A 53 25.22 -0.35 16.66
C GLN A 53 25.47 -0.52 18.16
N SER A 54 25.91 0.56 18.82
CA SER A 54 26.11 0.56 20.27
C SER A 54 24.77 0.43 21.01
N ASP A 55 24.75 -0.39 22.07
CA ASP A 55 23.59 -0.61 22.95
C ASP A 55 23.38 0.53 23.96
N GLU A 56 22.47 0.34 24.93
CA GLU A 56 22.15 1.33 25.97
C GLU A 56 23.32 1.63 26.92
N LYS A 57 24.30 0.72 27.00
CA LYS A 57 25.53 0.89 27.78
C LYS A 57 26.69 1.38 26.94
N GLY A 58 26.44 1.70 25.68
CA GLY A 58 27.46 2.08 24.71
C GLY A 58 28.27 0.90 24.15
N TYR A 59 27.92 -0.34 24.51
CA TYR A 59 28.64 -1.53 24.04
C TYR A 59 28.26 -1.87 22.59
N TYR A 60 29.26 -2.27 21.80
CA TYR A 60 29.10 -2.73 20.44
C TYR A 60 29.94 -3.97 20.16
N GLN A 61 29.56 -4.75 19.15
CA GLN A 61 30.30 -5.95 18.74
C GLN A 61 30.10 -6.21 17.24
N PHE A 62 31.22 -6.51 16.58
CA PHE A 62 31.28 -7.11 15.26
C PHE A 62 31.73 -8.55 15.38
N ASP A 63 30.97 -9.48 14.84
CA ASP A 63 31.31 -10.91 14.80
C ASP A 63 31.71 -11.33 13.37
N ASP A 64 32.51 -12.41 13.28
CA ASP A 64 32.91 -13.05 12.04
C ASP A 64 33.58 -12.08 11.03
N ILE A 65 34.59 -11.34 11.50
CA ILE A 65 35.33 -10.34 10.67
C ILE A 65 36.46 -11.04 9.92
N THR A 66 36.58 -10.71 8.62
CA THR A 66 37.75 -11.12 7.84
C THR A 66 38.98 -10.40 8.34
N LEU A 67 40.07 -11.13 8.64
CA LEU A 67 41.29 -10.57 9.21
C LEU A 67 41.99 -9.71 8.16
N LYS A 68 42.23 -8.44 8.51
CA LYS A 68 43.05 -7.48 7.78
C LYS A 68 43.85 -6.72 8.82
N GLN A 69 45.14 -6.54 8.59
CA GLN A 69 46.06 -5.91 9.56
C GLN A 69 45.59 -4.54 10.06
N GLU A 70 44.97 -3.77 9.22
CA GLU A 70 44.37 -2.48 9.56
C GLU A 70 42.97 -2.39 9.02
N LEU A 71 42.02 -1.99 9.88
CA LEU A 71 40.62 -1.77 9.51
C LEU A 71 40.24 -0.34 9.85
N LYS A 72 39.53 0.31 8.93
CA LYS A 72 38.97 1.62 9.14
C LYS A 72 37.53 1.49 9.66
N ILE A 73 37.29 2.02 10.88
CA ILE A 73 35.96 2.05 11.48
C ILE A 73 35.45 3.49 11.51
N SER A 74 34.28 3.69 10.92
CA SER A 74 33.57 4.98 10.94
C SER A 74 32.36 4.88 11.87
N LEU A 75 32.21 5.85 12.76
CA LEU A 75 31.11 6.01 13.68
C LEU A 75 30.15 7.06 13.15
N TYR A 76 28.86 6.72 13.12
CA TYR A 76 27.82 7.58 12.60
C TYR A 76 26.80 7.88 13.69
N ALA A 77 26.48 9.15 13.83
CA ALA A 77 25.34 9.64 14.59
C ALA A 77 24.34 10.26 13.60
N ASN A 78 23.12 9.77 13.52
CA ASN A 78 22.08 10.22 12.54
C ASN A 78 22.53 10.23 11.06
N GLY A 79 23.37 9.28 10.67
CA GLY A 79 23.88 9.23 9.29
C GLY A 79 25.06 10.18 9.01
N ILE A 80 25.48 10.99 10.00
CA ILE A 80 26.67 11.86 9.90
C ILE A 80 27.84 11.13 10.52
N VAL A 81 28.99 11.11 9.83
CA VAL A 81 30.26 10.60 10.40
C VAL A 81 30.70 11.52 11.53
N VAL A 82 30.75 11.00 12.75
CA VAL A 82 31.15 11.74 13.95
C VAL A 82 32.57 11.40 14.42
N HIS A 83 33.08 10.24 14.03
CA HIS A 83 34.44 9.81 14.31
C HIS A 83 34.87 8.77 13.28
N THR A 84 36.16 8.73 12.94
CA THR A 84 36.73 7.70 12.08
C THR A 84 38.13 7.38 12.59
N GLU A 85 38.42 6.11 12.76
CA GLU A 85 39.70 5.65 13.28
C GLU A 85 40.13 4.38 12.54
N THR A 86 41.43 4.27 12.28
CA THR A 86 42.06 3.07 11.72
C THR A 86 42.66 2.28 12.86
N ILE A 87 42.22 1.04 13.05
CA ILE A 87 42.65 0.17 14.12
C ILE A 87 43.48 -0.99 13.58
N LYS A 88 44.48 -1.44 14.37
CA LYS A 88 45.20 -2.68 14.08
C LYS A 88 44.43 -3.86 14.71
N VAL A 89 44.21 -4.90 13.92
CA VAL A 89 43.45 -6.08 14.31
C VAL A 89 44.34 -7.30 14.35
N ILE A 90 44.26 -8.08 15.40
CA ILE A 90 44.95 -9.37 15.56
C ILE A 90 43.93 -10.52 15.49
N SER A 91 44.41 -11.74 15.23
CA SER A 91 43.53 -12.93 15.23
C SER A 91 42.89 -13.13 16.59
N GLY A 92 41.58 -13.46 16.59
CA GLY A 92 40.76 -13.68 17.79
C GLY A 92 39.90 -12.46 18.17
N HIS A 93 39.78 -12.19 19.46
CA HIS A 93 38.91 -11.15 20.01
C HIS A 93 39.68 -9.84 20.24
N ASN A 94 39.26 -8.76 19.58
CA ASN A 94 39.85 -7.42 19.70
C ASN A 94 38.94 -6.51 20.51
N VAL A 95 39.49 -5.80 21.50
CA VAL A 95 38.74 -4.82 22.30
C VAL A 95 39.15 -3.41 21.87
N VAL A 96 38.20 -2.63 21.34
CA VAL A 96 38.42 -1.26 20.86
C VAL A 96 37.36 -0.34 21.47
N ASN A 97 37.78 0.72 22.15
CA ASN A 97 36.87 1.69 22.75
C ASN A 97 37.02 3.04 22.04
N PHE A 98 35.91 3.68 21.77
CA PHE A 98 35.85 4.98 21.13
C PHE A 98 35.39 6.08 22.09
N THR A 99 36.02 7.24 22.00
CA THR A 99 35.60 8.45 22.76
C THR A 99 35.18 9.53 21.79
N LEU A 100 33.94 9.96 21.87
CA LEU A 100 33.38 11.00 21.01
C LEU A 100 33.52 12.37 21.69
N ALA A 101 33.84 13.44 20.92
CA ALA A 101 33.93 14.79 21.44
C ALA A 101 32.57 15.29 21.97
N SER A 102 32.58 16.20 22.97
CA SER A 102 31.36 16.68 23.62
C SER A 102 30.36 17.41 22.69
N LYS A 103 30.81 17.97 21.55
CA LYS A 103 29.92 18.49 20.51
C LYS A 103 29.03 17.42 19.87
N VAL A 104 29.47 16.17 19.90
CA VAL A 104 28.69 15.00 19.47
C VAL A 104 27.68 14.60 20.54
N THR A 105 27.91 14.98 21.81
CA THR A 105 26.97 14.77 22.91
C THR A 105 25.72 15.61 22.76
N GLU A 106 25.82 16.86 22.28
CA GLU A 106 24.66 17.69 21.96
C GLU A 106 23.84 17.11 20.80
N LEU A 107 24.52 16.59 19.77
CA LEU A 107 23.89 15.84 18.70
C LEU A 107 23.29 14.51 19.21
N ASN A 108 23.99 13.81 20.13
CA ASN A 108 23.49 12.60 20.77
C ASN A 108 22.34 12.90 21.74
N GLU A 109 22.32 14.04 22.43
CA GLU A 109 21.22 14.43 23.30
C GLU A 109 19.95 14.75 22.51
N VAL A 110 20.08 15.31 21.32
CA VAL A 110 18.98 15.49 20.36
C VAL A 110 18.52 14.13 19.80
N ILE A 111 19.45 13.20 19.58
CA ILE A 111 19.14 11.81 19.15
C ILE A 111 18.55 11.00 20.31
N ILE A 112 18.99 11.23 21.54
CA ILE A 112 18.57 10.47 22.72
C ILE A 112 17.23 10.96 23.28
N LYS A 113 16.93 12.25 23.22
CA LYS A 113 15.62 12.81 23.59
C LYS A 113 14.54 12.60 22.54
N GLY A 114 14.93 12.32 21.33
CA GLY A 114 14.04 11.97 20.25
C GLY A 114 14.19 10.52 19.83
N VAL A 115 13.44 9.62 20.44
CA VAL A 115 13.08 8.33 19.82
C VAL A 115 13.72 7.09 20.44
N GLY A 116 12.96 6.42 21.28
CA GLY A 116 12.91 4.96 21.26
C GLY A 116 12.51 4.57 19.83
N PHE A 117 13.45 4.04 19.06
CA PHE A 117 13.24 3.76 17.63
C PHE A 117 12.26 2.61 17.44
N ASN A 118 10.97 2.92 17.32
CA ASN A 118 10.04 1.92 16.80
C ASN A 118 10.16 1.93 15.26
N ARG A 119 10.82 0.91 14.71
CA ARG A 119 11.00 0.75 13.25
C ARG A 119 9.69 0.52 12.52
N PHE A 120 8.61 0.21 13.23
CA PHE A 120 7.28 -0.02 12.70
C PHE A 120 6.38 1.22 12.77
N ILE A 121 6.81 2.30 13.44
CA ILE A 121 6.10 3.58 13.46
C ILE A 121 6.72 4.51 12.42
N GLY A 122 5.93 4.92 11.45
CA GLY A 122 6.29 6.02 10.55
C GLY A 122 6.30 7.33 11.34
N LYS A 123 7.46 7.98 11.45
CA LYS A 123 7.65 9.16 12.32
C LYS A 123 6.90 10.40 11.84
N GLU A 124 6.99 10.68 10.56
CA GLU A 124 6.39 11.82 9.89
C GLU A 124 6.00 11.40 8.47
N SER A 125 4.88 11.93 7.98
CA SER A 125 4.51 11.81 6.60
C SER A 125 4.41 13.21 5.98
N GLN A 126 5.12 13.41 4.88
CA GLN A 126 4.97 14.59 4.05
C GLN A 126 3.76 14.47 3.11
N ASP A 127 3.32 13.24 2.83
CA ASP A 127 2.31 12.98 1.81
C ASP A 127 0.90 13.10 2.38
N VAL A 128 0.62 12.63 3.61
CA VAL A 128 -0.73 12.59 4.20
C VAL A 128 -1.39 13.97 4.27
N ALA A 129 -0.68 14.99 4.74
CA ALA A 129 -1.18 16.36 4.82
C ALA A 129 -0.54 17.31 3.78
N LYS A 130 0.38 16.80 2.94
CA LYS A 130 1.28 17.59 2.07
C LYS A 130 2.08 18.64 2.84
N ILE A 131 2.11 18.53 4.15
CA ILE A 131 2.89 19.28 5.13
C ILE A 131 3.58 18.26 6.02
N PRO A 132 4.87 18.41 6.38
CA PRO A 132 5.55 17.52 7.33
C PRO A 132 4.89 17.63 8.71
N LEU A 133 4.12 16.60 9.08
CA LEU A 133 3.44 16.52 10.37
C LEU A 133 3.69 15.14 11.01
N LYS A 134 3.91 15.14 12.33
CA LYS A 134 3.86 13.92 13.12
C LYS A 134 2.43 13.39 13.15
N ASN A 135 2.28 12.08 13.36
CA ASN A 135 0.94 11.51 13.49
C ASN A 135 0.14 12.18 14.61
N THR A 136 0.78 12.50 15.73
CA THR A 136 0.17 13.16 16.90
C THR A 136 -0.24 14.62 16.64
N GLU A 137 0.33 15.29 15.64
CA GLU A 137 -0.02 16.67 15.26
C GLU A 137 -1.11 16.74 14.17
N ASN A 138 -1.38 15.62 13.48
CA ASN A 138 -2.36 15.56 12.41
C ASN A 138 -3.74 15.21 12.98
N PRO A 139 -4.77 16.06 12.81
CA PRO A 139 -6.13 15.78 13.29
C PRO A 139 -6.88 14.74 12.44
N GLN A 140 -6.21 13.95 11.63
CA GLN A 140 -6.77 12.89 10.79
C GLN A 140 -6.15 11.53 11.15
N VAL A 141 -6.94 10.46 11.06
CA VAL A 141 -6.46 9.09 11.22
C VAL A 141 -5.84 8.59 9.92
N TYR A 142 -4.66 8.01 10.05
CA TYR A 142 -3.99 7.27 8.99
C TYR A 142 -3.07 6.20 9.58
N SER A 143 -2.88 5.12 8.83
CA SER A 143 -1.94 4.04 9.17
C SER A 143 -0.74 4.11 8.24
N VAL A 144 0.46 3.89 8.76
CA VAL A 144 1.70 3.78 7.97
C VAL A 144 2.26 2.38 8.12
N ILE A 145 2.39 1.68 7.01
CA ILE A 145 2.97 0.32 6.94
C ILE A 145 4.33 0.42 6.27
N PRO A 146 5.44 0.48 7.02
CA PRO A 146 6.78 0.62 6.47
C PRO A 146 7.33 -0.71 5.92
N LYS A 147 8.39 -0.62 5.11
CA LYS A 147 9.07 -1.79 4.51
C LYS A 147 9.56 -2.82 5.53
N GLU A 148 9.83 -2.41 6.76
CA GLU A 148 10.24 -3.28 7.85
C GLU A 148 9.15 -4.32 8.20
N ILE A 149 7.87 -3.93 8.14
CA ILE A 149 6.73 -4.84 8.30
C ILE A 149 6.66 -5.77 7.09
N ILE A 150 6.79 -5.23 5.87
CA ILE A 150 6.79 -6.01 4.62
C ILE A 150 7.84 -7.11 4.69
N LYS A 151 9.04 -6.76 5.14
CA LYS A 151 10.16 -7.69 5.30
C LYS A 151 9.93 -8.69 6.44
N ALA A 152 9.46 -8.25 7.61
CA ALA A 152 9.22 -9.11 8.77
C ALA A 152 8.16 -10.18 8.51
N GLN A 153 7.15 -9.84 7.71
CA GLN A 153 6.06 -10.75 7.32
C GLN A 153 6.34 -11.49 6.01
N LEU A 154 7.48 -11.29 5.35
CA LEU A 154 7.82 -11.85 4.03
C LEU A 154 6.68 -11.65 3.01
N ILE A 155 6.17 -10.42 2.90
CA ILE A 155 5.03 -10.07 2.03
C ILE A 155 5.50 -9.97 0.58
N ILE A 156 4.72 -10.57 -0.34
CA ILE A 156 4.96 -10.56 -1.79
C ILE A 156 3.78 -9.98 -2.59
N ASP A 157 2.67 -9.62 -1.94
CA ASP A 157 1.47 -9.08 -2.57
C ASP A 157 1.05 -7.76 -1.88
N ASN A 158 0.65 -6.77 -2.66
CA ASN A 158 0.26 -5.44 -2.15
C ASN A 158 -0.95 -5.48 -1.20
N LYS A 159 -1.94 -6.37 -1.44
CA LYS A 159 -3.10 -6.51 -0.54
C LYS A 159 -2.69 -6.89 0.88
N ASP A 160 -1.68 -7.76 1.02
CA ASP A 160 -1.21 -8.22 2.32
C ASP A 160 -0.48 -7.11 3.10
N ILE A 161 0.11 -6.14 2.41
CA ILE A 161 0.67 -4.94 3.05
C ILE A 161 -0.46 -4.12 3.68
N ILE A 162 -1.50 -3.84 2.90
CA ILE A 162 -2.64 -2.98 3.27
C ILE A 162 -3.43 -3.61 4.42
N ASN A 163 -3.53 -4.94 4.47
CA ASN A 163 -4.21 -5.69 5.54
C ASN A 163 -3.57 -5.55 6.94
N ASN A 164 -2.44 -4.84 7.06
CA ASN A 164 -1.86 -4.45 8.35
C ASN A 164 -2.49 -3.17 8.93
N ALA A 165 -3.27 -2.41 8.16
CA ALA A 165 -3.97 -1.22 8.64
C ALA A 165 -5.24 -1.60 9.41
N ALA A 166 -5.51 -0.94 10.53
CA ALA A 166 -6.70 -1.19 11.34
C ALA A 166 -7.99 -0.87 10.57
N GLY A 167 -9.01 -1.74 10.66
CA GLY A 167 -10.32 -1.52 10.03
C GLY A 167 -10.28 -1.52 8.48
N VAL A 168 -9.27 -2.14 7.87
CA VAL A 168 -9.10 -2.21 6.43
C VAL A 168 -8.98 -3.67 5.99
N VAL A 169 -9.67 -4.04 4.93
CA VAL A 169 -9.47 -5.30 4.23
C VAL A 169 -9.23 -5.05 2.75
N ALA A 170 -8.11 -5.54 2.24
CA ALA A 170 -7.74 -5.45 0.84
C ALA A 170 -7.72 -6.83 0.20
N PHE A 171 -8.08 -6.87 -1.08
CA PHE A 171 -8.09 -8.07 -1.91
C PHE A 171 -7.78 -7.70 -3.36
N ASN A 172 -7.43 -8.70 -4.15
CA ASN A 172 -7.30 -8.52 -5.59
C ASN A 172 -8.68 -8.74 -6.22
N ASN A 173 -9.15 -7.78 -7.01
CA ASN A 173 -10.38 -7.94 -7.80
C ASN A 173 -10.17 -8.92 -8.98
N PRO A 174 -11.21 -9.29 -9.76
CA PRO A 174 -11.06 -10.25 -10.87
C PRO A 174 -9.95 -9.92 -11.87
N THR A 175 -9.66 -8.64 -12.12
CA THR A 175 -8.58 -8.23 -13.04
C THR A 175 -7.19 -8.18 -12.38
N GLY A 176 -7.11 -8.42 -11.06
CA GLY A 176 -5.87 -8.41 -10.28
C GLY A 176 -5.45 -7.05 -9.72
N ALA A 177 -6.26 -6.02 -9.90
CA ALA A 177 -6.04 -4.76 -9.22
C ALA A 177 -6.40 -4.87 -7.73
N VAL A 178 -5.67 -4.18 -6.88
CA VAL A 178 -5.99 -4.14 -5.45
C VAL A 178 -7.18 -3.24 -5.20
N THR A 179 -8.14 -3.78 -4.47
CA THR A 179 -9.31 -3.09 -3.95
C THR A 179 -9.32 -3.22 -2.44
N ALA A 180 -9.79 -2.22 -1.72
CA ALA A 180 -9.89 -2.26 -0.27
C ALA A 180 -11.24 -1.72 0.21
N TRP A 181 -11.76 -2.28 1.31
CA TRP A 181 -12.84 -1.71 2.09
C TRP A 181 -12.26 -0.91 3.24
N ILE A 182 -12.63 0.36 3.31
CA ILE A 182 -12.23 1.31 4.34
C ILE A 182 -13.48 2.01 4.84
N ARG A 183 -13.79 1.91 6.13
CA ARG A 183 -14.98 2.54 6.74
C ARG A 183 -16.29 2.23 6.00
N GLY A 184 -16.40 1.02 5.44
CA GLY A 184 -17.58 0.56 4.71
C GLY A 184 -17.69 1.05 3.27
N PHE A 185 -16.66 1.67 2.71
CA PHE A 185 -16.59 2.11 1.31
C PHE A 185 -15.48 1.41 0.56
N GLU A 186 -15.78 1.04 -0.67
CA GLU A 186 -14.79 0.46 -1.56
C GLU A 186 -13.84 1.53 -2.11
N THR A 187 -12.55 1.24 -2.06
CA THR A 187 -11.48 2.10 -2.57
C THR A 187 -10.76 1.39 -3.71
N ARG A 188 -10.87 1.93 -4.91
CA ARG A 188 -10.27 1.39 -6.14
C ARG A 188 -9.18 2.30 -6.72
N ASN A 189 -9.01 3.49 -6.17
CA ASN A 189 -8.07 4.46 -6.69
C ASN A 189 -6.64 4.09 -6.31
N ALA A 190 -5.70 4.19 -7.26
CA ALA A 190 -4.29 4.05 -7.00
C ALA A 190 -3.65 5.42 -6.82
N VAL A 191 -2.90 5.60 -5.73
CA VAL A 191 -2.08 6.78 -5.48
C VAL A 191 -0.65 6.33 -5.20
N ARG A 192 0.32 6.98 -5.87
CA ARG A 192 1.75 6.77 -5.65
C ARG A 192 2.43 8.12 -5.43
N ASN A 193 3.27 8.21 -4.40
CA ASN A 193 4.00 9.43 -4.06
C ASN A 193 3.08 10.66 -3.96
N GLY A 194 1.84 10.46 -3.45
CA GLY A 194 0.84 11.51 -3.34
C GLY A 194 0.14 11.93 -4.63
N MET A 195 0.36 11.22 -5.74
CA MET A 195 -0.20 11.52 -7.07
C MET A 195 -1.03 10.34 -7.60
N ALA A 196 -2.11 10.66 -8.33
CA ALA A 196 -3.00 9.65 -8.91
C ALA A 196 -2.31 8.86 -10.03
N THR A 197 -2.51 7.54 -10.06
CA THR A 197 -1.98 6.64 -11.09
C THR A 197 -3.08 5.71 -11.61
N GLN A 198 -2.78 4.96 -12.67
CA GLN A 198 -3.69 3.93 -13.17
C GLN A 198 -3.92 2.84 -12.10
N PHE A 199 -5.08 2.16 -12.15
CA PHE A 199 -5.53 1.22 -11.11
C PHE A 199 -5.91 -0.17 -11.63
N ARG A 200 -5.61 -0.50 -12.92
CA ARG A 200 -6.07 -1.76 -13.53
C ARG A 200 -5.24 -2.98 -13.19
N ALA A 201 -3.99 -2.78 -12.84
CA ALA A 201 -3.11 -3.84 -12.40
C ALA A 201 -2.10 -3.29 -11.39
N GLU A 202 -1.53 -4.17 -10.59
CA GLU A 202 -0.58 -3.82 -9.55
C GLU A 202 0.83 -4.23 -9.92
N THR A 203 1.76 -3.30 -9.79
CA THR A 203 3.19 -3.60 -9.88
C THR A 203 3.66 -4.38 -8.65
N ASP A 204 4.79 -5.06 -8.77
CA ASP A 204 5.39 -5.80 -7.65
C ASP A 204 5.75 -4.85 -6.48
N PRO A 205 5.54 -5.25 -5.20
CA PRO A 205 5.84 -4.42 -4.04
C PRO A 205 7.33 -4.16 -3.78
N ILE A 206 8.25 -4.68 -4.60
CA ILE A 206 9.70 -4.49 -4.40
C ILE A 206 10.12 -3.02 -4.31
N ASN A 207 9.41 -2.13 -5.02
CA ASN A 207 9.69 -0.69 -5.05
C ASN A 207 9.00 0.11 -3.93
N ILE A 208 8.32 -0.54 -2.98
CA ILE A 208 7.59 0.15 -1.91
C ILE A 208 8.50 0.41 -0.71
N GLU A 209 8.60 1.67 -0.29
CA GLU A 209 9.23 2.10 0.97
C GLU A 209 8.23 2.01 2.13
N ARG A 210 6.98 2.45 1.90
CA ARG A 210 5.87 2.37 2.84
C ARG A 210 4.53 2.48 2.12
N VAL A 211 3.48 2.01 2.77
CA VAL A 211 2.09 2.26 2.37
C VAL A 211 1.42 3.12 3.43
N GLU A 212 0.72 4.15 3.01
CA GLU A 212 -0.06 5.05 3.85
C GLU A 212 -1.54 4.83 3.54
N VAL A 213 -2.32 4.43 4.54
CA VAL A 213 -3.77 4.30 4.44
C VAL A 213 -4.39 5.48 5.14
N ILE A 214 -4.85 6.47 4.37
CA ILE A 214 -5.43 7.72 4.86
C ILE A 214 -6.94 7.53 4.92
N LYS A 215 -7.54 7.70 6.10
CA LYS A 215 -8.94 7.35 6.36
C LYS A 215 -9.87 8.55 6.25
N GLY A 216 -11.07 8.28 5.75
CA GLY A 216 -12.10 9.29 5.53
C GLY A 216 -11.98 10.03 4.18
N PRO A 217 -12.99 10.84 3.83
CA PRO A 217 -13.03 11.56 2.57
C PRO A 217 -11.92 12.63 2.52
N SER A 218 -10.83 12.34 1.81
CA SER A 218 -9.64 13.22 1.76
C SER A 218 -9.64 14.12 0.51
N GLY A 219 -10.81 14.56 0.07
CA GLY A 219 -10.99 15.41 -1.12
C GLY A 219 -10.20 16.71 -1.06
N THR A 220 -10.09 17.33 0.11
CA THR A 220 -9.42 18.62 0.33
C THR A 220 -7.96 18.67 -0.13
N LEU A 221 -7.22 17.57 -0.11
CA LEU A 221 -5.81 17.54 -0.49
C LEU A 221 -5.54 16.76 -1.77
N TYR A 222 -6.40 15.81 -2.13
CA TYR A 222 -6.17 14.89 -3.24
C TYR A 222 -7.17 15.05 -4.39
N GLY A 223 -8.29 15.80 -4.19
CA GLY A 223 -9.32 15.97 -5.19
C GLY A 223 -10.16 14.72 -5.44
N ALA A 224 -11.23 14.85 -6.23
CA ALA A 224 -12.19 13.78 -6.47
C ALA A 224 -11.62 12.58 -7.23
N ASN A 225 -10.64 12.78 -8.09
CA ASN A 225 -10.09 11.75 -8.97
C ASN A 225 -9.18 10.73 -8.25
N ALA A 226 -8.73 11.05 -7.02
CA ALA A 226 -7.80 10.22 -6.26
C ALA A 226 -8.43 9.57 -5.02
N VAL A 227 -9.69 9.86 -4.67
CA VAL A 227 -10.28 9.58 -3.36
C VAL A 227 -11.54 8.73 -3.46
N SER A 228 -11.74 7.84 -2.49
CA SER A 228 -13.05 7.28 -2.15
C SER A 228 -13.58 7.92 -0.88
N PHE A 229 -14.86 7.68 -0.54
CA PHE A 229 -15.45 8.24 0.69
C PHE A 229 -14.87 7.61 1.96
N GLY A 230 -14.35 6.39 1.88
CA GLY A 230 -13.71 5.71 3.02
C GLY A 230 -12.27 6.13 3.26
N GLY A 231 -11.59 6.60 2.21
CA GLY A 231 -10.18 6.97 2.30
C GLY A 231 -9.41 6.72 1.01
N LEU A 232 -8.08 6.76 1.11
CA LEU A 232 -7.18 6.46 0.01
C LEU A 232 -5.96 5.66 0.49
N ILE A 233 -5.31 4.99 -0.45
CA ILE A 233 -4.09 4.23 -0.23
C ILE A 233 -2.98 4.86 -1.05
N ASN A 234 -1.99 5.43 -0.37
CA ASN A 234 -0.80 6.01 -0.98
C ASN A 234 0.38 5.06 -0.85
N LYS A 235 0.98 4.66 -1.96
CA LYS A 235 2.17 3.82 -2.02
C LYS A 235 3.38 4.70 -2.27
N VAL A 236 4.25 4.83 -1.28
CA VAL A 236 5.47 5.64 -1.40
C VAL A 236 6.62 4.75 -1.86
N THR A 237 7.30 5.17 -2.91
CA THR A 237 8.37 4.42 -3.54
C THR A 237 9.70 4.61 -2.83
N LYS A 238 10.59 3.63 -3.01
CA LYS A 238 11.97 3.70 -2.53
C LYS A 238 12.78 4.70 -3.37
N THR A 239 13.40 5.67 -2.72
CA THR A 239 14.25 6.67 -3.36
C THR A 239 15.74 6.37 -3.20
N PRO A 240 16.62 6.88 -4.07
CA PRO A 240 18.08 6.80 -3.90
C PRO A 240 18.53 7.50 -2.63
N ASN A 241 19.58 6.95 -1.99
CA ASN A 241 20.23 7.55 -0.83
C ASN A 241 21.76 7.39 -0.92
N ASP A 242 22.48 8.05 -0.04
CA ASP A 242 23.94 8.14 -0.06
C ASP A 242 24.68 6.93 0.55
N VAL A 243 23.93 5.94 1.06
CA VAL A 243 24.48 4.71 1.64
C VAL A 243 24.42 3.59 0.60
N PRO A 244 25.55 3.12 0.05
CA PRO A 244 25.54 1.97 -0.86
C PRO A 244 24.97 0.74 -0.19
N LYS A 245 24.00 0.11 -0.84
CA LYS A 245 23.37 -1.12 -0.34
C LYS A 245 22.70 -1.85 -1.48
N SER A 246 23.01 -3.13 -1.60
CA SER A 246 22.33 -4.01 -2.57
C SER A 246 21.82 -5.27 -1.87
N GLU A 247 20.66 -5.75 -2.30
CA GLU A 247 20.06 -6.98 -1.80
C GLU A 247 19.39 -7.72 -2.96
N ALA A 248 19.75 -8.98 -3.16
CA ALA A 248 19.07 -9.89 -4.09
C ALA A 248 18.33 -10.95 -3.29
N THR A 249 17.10 -11.29 -3.68
CA THR A 249 16.30 -12.30 -2.99
C THR A 249 15.63 -13.23 -3.98
N VAL A 250 15.67 -14.53 -3.68
CA VAL A 250 14.93 -15.58 -4.36
C VAL A 250 13.80 -16.06 -3.44
N PHE A 251 12.63 -16.23 -3.99
CA PHE A 251 11.47 -16.82 -3.34
C PHE A 251 11.05 -18.07 -4.12
N ALA A 252 10.77 -19.14 -3.41
CA ALA A 252 10.20 -20.36 -3.97
C ALA A 252 9.09 -20.87 -3.05
N GLY A 253 8.02 -21.42 -3.61
CA GLY A 253 6.90 -21.82 -2.75
C GLY A 253 5.85 -22.68 -3.42
N SER A 254 4.73 -22.80 -2.73
CA SER A 254 3.56 -23.52 -3.21
C SER A 254 3.04 -22.97 -4.53
N TYR A 255 2.37 -23.81 -5.30
CA TYR A 255 1.80 -23.46 -6.61
C TYR A 255 2.88 -23.04 -7.62
N GLY A 256 4.05 -23.66 -7.56
CA GLY A 256 5.15 -23.37 -8.47
C GLY A 256 5.74 -21.96 -8.33
N LEU A 257 5.46 -21.24 -7.25
CA LEU A 257 6.00 -19.88 -7.05
C LEU A 257 7.52 -19.86 -7.21
N LEU A 258 7.98 -19.04 -8.14
CA LEU A 258 9.37 -18.65 -8.29
C LEU A 258 9.43 -17.13 -8.52
N ARG A 259 10.11 -16.42 -7.61
CA ARG A 259 10.24 -14.96 -7.71
C ARG A 259 11.68 -14.53 -7.40
N PHE A 260 12.21 -13.65 -8.21
CA PHE A 260 13.52 -13.01 -8.04
C PHE A 260 13.34 -11.53 -7.81
N THR A 261 14.13 -10.95 -6.92
CA THR A 261 14.13 -9.49 -6.68
C THR A 261 15.53 -8.95 -6.52
N LEU A 262 15.71 -7.71 -6.95
CA LEU A 262 16.93 -6.93 -6.79
C LEU A 262 16.56 -5.54 -6.27
N ASP A 263 17.25 -5.08 -5.23
CA ASP A 263 17.23 -3.71 -4.73
C ASP A 263 18.68 -3.23 -4.63
N ALA A 264 19.11 -2.36 -5.52
CA ALA A 264 20.48 -1.86 -5.56
C ALA A 264 20.49 -0.33 -5.52
N ASN A 265 21.19 0.24 -4.53
CA ASN A 265 21.33 1.66 -4.29
C ASN A 265 22.80 2.06 -4.18
N LYS A 266 23.19 3.13 -4.89
CA LYS A 266 24.60 3.57 -4.87
C LYS A 266 24.73 5.04 -5.27
N PRO A 267 25.65 5.82 -4.65
CA PRO A 267 26.11 7.08 -5.19
C PRO A 267 26.87 6.85 -6.51
N LEU A 268 26.70 7.77 -7.46
CA LEU A 268 27.37 7.73 -8.77
C LEU A 268 28.65 8.57 -8.80
N ASN A 269 28.86 9.44 -7.78
CA ASN A 269 30.02 10.28 -7.64
C ASN A 269 30.45 10.40 -6.17
N ASP A 270 31.71 10.78 -5.92
CA ASP A 270 32.30 10.81 -4.57
C ASP A 270 31.66 11.86 -3.66
N ASN A 271 31.23 13.00 -4.20
CA ASN A 271 30.55 14.06 -3.46
C ASN A 271 29.06 13.76 -3.20
N LYS A 272 28.56 12.59 -3.65
CA LYS A 272 27.20 12.10 -3.41
C LYS A 272 26.11 13.08 -3.84
N THR A 273 26.35 13.83 -4.90
CA THR A 273 25.33 14.72 -5.50
C THR A 273 24.47 13.99 -6.53
N ALA A 274 24.97 12.91 -7.12
CA ALA A 274 24.24 12.06 -8.05
C ALA A 274 24.07 10.67 -7.43
N LEU A 275 22.81 10.26 -7.19
CA LEU A 275 22.46 9.01 -6.54
C LEU A 275 21.53 8.19 -7.45
N PHE A 276 21.74 6.88 -7.50
CA PHE A 276 20.95 5.97 -8.31
C PHE A 276 20.46 4.78 -7.48
N ARG A 277 19.22 4.38 -7.72
CA ARG A 277 18.65 3.14 -7.20
C ARG A 277 17.87 2.43 -8.28
N ILE A 278 17.93 1.12 -8.28
CA ILE A 278 17.10 0.26 -9.12
C ILE A 278 16.45 -0.81 -8.27
N ASN A 279 15.16 -0.98 -8.42
CA ASN A 279 14.42 -2.11 -7.90
C ASN A 279 13.91 -2.92 -9.10
N ALA A 280 14.08 -4.24 -9.06
CA ALA A 280 13.60 -5.12 -10.10
C ALA A 280 13.03 -6.40 -9.51
N SER A 281 12.02 -6.96 -10.16
CA SER A 281 11.46 -8.26 -9.81
C SER A 281 10.95 -8.99 -11.04
N HIS A 282 10.97 -10.32 -10.95
CA HIS A 282 10.26 -11.22 -11.85
C HIS A 282 9.62 -12.32 -11.03
N SER A 283 8.35 -12.62 -11.26
CA SER A 283 7.63 -13.70 -10.60
C SER A 283 6.82 -14.52 -11.60
N ASP A 284 6.76 -15.83 -11.36
CA ASP A 284 5.93 -16.80 -12.06
C ASP A 284 5.28 -17.70 -11.01
N GLN A 285 3.97 -17.91 -11.10
CA GLN A 285 3.20 -18.70 -10.14
C GLN A 285 1.94 -19.23 -10.80
N GLU A 286 1.56 -20.47 -10.45
CA GLU A 286 0.24 -21.04 -10.72
C GLU A 286 -0.76 -20.59 -9.65
N THR A 287 -2.06 -20.74 -9.87
CA THR A 287 -3.09 -20.52 -8.85
C THR A 287 -3.27 -21.76 -7.99
N PHE A 288 -4.00 -21.63 -6.87
CA PHE A 288 -4.36 -22.79 -6.02
C PHE A 288 -5.49 -23.62 -6.63
N GLN A 289 -6.20 -23.10 -7.62
CA GLN A 289 -7.22 -23.80 -8.39
C GLN A 289 -6.56 -24.71 -9.43
N ASP A 290 -7.34 -25.62 -10.01
CA ASP A 290 -6.87 -26.60 -10.99
C ASP A 290 -6.31 -25.96 -12.27
N ILE A 291 -6.71 -24.73 -12.58
CA ILE A 291 -6.28 -23.92 -13.73
C ILE A 291 -5.95 -22.51 -13.25
N GLY A 292 -4.94 -21.89 -13.85
CA GLY A 292 -4.63 -20.48 -13.66
C GLY A 292 -3.14 -20.21 -13.39
N TYR A 293 -2.71 -19.00 -13.74
CA TYR A 293 -1.34 -18.55 -13.56
C TYR A 293 -1.29 -17.02 -13.31
N ALA A 294 -0.15 -16.54 -12.79
CA ALA A 294 0.17 -15.12 -12.69
C ALA A 294 1.67 -14.90 -12.91
N LYS A 295 2.04 -14.00 -13.83
CA LYS A 295 3.41 -13.59 -14.14
C LYS A 295 3.51 -12.07 -14.01
N ASN A 296 4.55 -11.60 -13.34
CA ASN A 296 4.81 -10.17 -13.17
C ASN A 296 6.30 -9.90 -13.34
N THR A 297 6.63 -8.93 -14.17
CA THR A 297 7.97 -8.38 -14.27
C THR A 297 7.88 -6.88 -14.00
N THR A 298 8.64 -6.39 -13.05
CA THR A 298 8.69 -4.97 -12.68
C THR A 298 10.14 -4.50 -12.64
N ILE A 299 10.42 -3.33 -13.24
CA ILE A 299 11.71 -2.65 -13.20
C ILE A 299 11.44 -1.19 -12.82
N ALA A 300 12.09 -0.72 -11.76
CA ALA A 300 11.88 0.61 -11.21
C ALA A 300 13.21 1.33 -10.91
N PRO A 301 13.84 1.98 -11.92
CA PRO A 301 14.98 2.84 -11.71
C PRO A 301 14.56 4.19 -11.13
N SER A 302 15.42 4.76 -10.29
CA SER A 302 15.26 6.11 -9.75
C SER A 302 16.61 6.82 -9.67
N PHE A 303 16.59 8.12 -9.86
CA PHE A 303 17.77 8.98 -9.91
C PHE A 303 17.51 10.27 -9.13
N LEU A 304 18.36 10.56 -8.15
CA LEU A 304 18.34 11.81 -7.40
C LEU A 304 19.59 12.62 -7.74
N TYR A 305 19.38 13.86 -8.17
CA TYR A 305 20.45 14.81 -8.44
C TYR A 305 20.31 16.06 -7.55
N LYS A 306 21.30 16.29 -6.72
CA LYS A 306 21.44 17.51 -5.91
C LYS A 306 22.17 18.56 -6.74
N VAL A 307 21.41 19.44 -7.40
CA VAL A 307 21.97 20.50 -8.27
C VAL A 307 22.76 21.51 -7.43
N SER A 308 22.24 21.80 -6.22
CA SER A 308 22.87 22.65 -5.22
C SER A 308 22.31 22.28 -3.83
N ASP A 309 22.81 22.92 -2.77
CA ASP A 309 22.27 22.75 -1.40
C ASP A 309 20.81 23.17 -1.29
N ARG A 310 20.31 23.97 -2.24
CA ARG A 310 18.92 24.45 -2.26
C ARG A 310 18.04 23.78 -3.29
N PHE A 311 18.59 23.08 -4.27
CA PHE A 311 17.79 22.50 -5.37
C PHE A 311 18.17 21.07 -5.64
N GLN A 312 17.17 20.19 -5.64
CA GLN A 312 17.31 18.78 -6.01
C GLN A 312 16.18 18.33 -6.94
N ILE A 313 16.50 17.36 -7.78
CA ILE A 313 15.61 16.73 -8.74
C ILE A 313 15.61 15.22 -8.48
N LEU A 314 14.43 14.63 -8.30
CA LEU A 314 14.21 13.20 -8.24
C LEU A 314 13.42 12.77 -9.47
N ALA A 315 13.97 11.84 -10.24
CA ALA A 315 13.29 11.21 -11.37
C ALA A 315 13.12 9.71 -11.06
N GLU A 316 11.91 9.21 -11.25
CA GLU A 316 11.56 7.81 -11.00
C GLU A 316 10.76 7.26 -12.17
N ALA A 317 11.04 6.00 -12.54
CA ALA A 317 10.24 5.26 -13.48
C ALA A 317 9.84 3.92 -12.84
N GLU A 318 8.66 3.42 -13.17
CA GLU A 318 8.21 2.08 -12.84
C GLU A 318 7.57 1.46 -14.07
N LEU A 319 8.20 0.41 -14.58
CA LEU A 319 7.83 -0.30 -15.78
C LEU A 319 7.43 -1.72 -15.38
N ALA A 320 6.24 -2.16 -15.75
CA ALA A 320 5.80 -3.51 -15.44
C ALA A 320 5.03 -4.16 -16.60
N THR A 321 5.21 -5.47 -16.75
CA THR A 321 4.39 -6.33 -17.60
C THR A 321 3.78 -7.40 -16.72
N ILE A 322 2.45 -7.53 -16.77
CA ILE A 322 1.67 -8.44 -15.95
C ILE A 322 0.79 -9.27 -16.86
N SER A 323 0.90 -10.60 -16.75
CA SER A 323 0.04 -11.56 -17.43
C SER A 323 -0.57 -12.50 -16.42
N ARG A 324 -1.88 -12.73 -16.47
CA ARG A 324 -2.56 -13.57 -15.50
C ARG A 324 -3.89 -14.10 -16.01
N THR A 325 -4.28 -15.27 -15.54
CA THR A 325 -5.65 -15.75 -15.66
C THR A 325 -6.59 -14.85 -14.87
N GLN A 326 -7.72 -14.46 -15.50
CA GLN A 326 -8.73 -13.60 -14.89
C GLN A 326 -9.66 -14.42 -14.00
N GLN A 327 -10.04 -13.88 -12.85
CA GLN A 327 -11.08 -14.47 -12.02
C GLN A 327 -12.49 -14.10 -12.57
N PRO A 328 -13.51 -14.95 -12.33
CA PRO A 328 -14.85 -14.69 -12.86
C PRO A 328 -15.54 -13.52 -12.14
N TYR A 329 -16.43 -12.83 -12.87
CA TYR A 329 -17.43 -11.91 -12.34
C TYR A 329 -18.79 -12.62 -12.29
N PRO A 330 -19.20 -13.26 -11.17
CA PRO A 330 -20.41 -14.05 -11.12
C PRO A 330 -21.68 -13.18 -11.08
N PHE A 331 -22.72 -13.66 -11.75
CA PHE A 331 -24.08 -13.11 -11.68
C PHE A 331 -25.04 -14.22 -11.27
N PHE A 332 -25.99 -13.91 -10.39
CA PHE A 332 -26.97 -14.87 -9.87
C PHE A 332 -28.37 -14.43 -10.24
N THR A 333 -29.17 -15.33 -10.83
CA THR A 333 -30.59 -15.10 -11.09
C THR A 333 -31.45 -15.52 -9.90
N SER A 334 -32.75 -15.26 -9.97
CA SER A 334 -33.73 -15.71 -8.97
C SER A 334 -33.90 -17.23 -8.90
N GLY A 335 -33.38 -17.98 -9.88
CA GLY A 335 -33.41 -19.44 -9.86
C GLY A 335 -32.38 -20.08 -8.92
N VAL A 336 -31.43 -19.29 -8.40
CA VAL A 336 -30.44 -19.74 -7.42
C VAL A 336 -31.05 -19.76 -6.02
N THR A 337 -30.93 -20.90 -5.33
CA THR A 337 -31.55 -21.09 -4.00
C THR A 337 -30.59 -21.00 -2.83
N PHE A 338 -29.25 -21.21 -3.04
CA PHE A 338 -28.27 -21.03 -1.97
C PHE A 338 -28.16 -19.54 -1.58
N THR A 339 -28.11 -19.30 -0.29
CA THR A 339 -28.02 -17.93 0.30
C THR A 339 -26.67 -17.66 0.94
N ASN A 340 -25.75 -18.65 0.89
CA ASN A 340 -24.42 -18.53 1.47
C ASN A 340 -23.38 -19.17 0.53
N PHE A 341 -22.25 -18.47 0.30
CA PHE A 341 -21.20 -18.94 -0.60
C PHE A 341 -20.52 -20.24 -0.16
N LYS A 342 -20.61 -20.63 1.13
CA LYS A 342 -20.13 -21.96 1.59
C LYS A 342 -20.93 -23.12 0.99
N ASP A 343 -22.16 -22.87 0.58
CA ASP A 343 -23.13 -23.86 0.08
C ASP A 343 -23.12 -23.93 -1.45
N ILE A 344 -22.26 -23.13 -2.14
CA ILE A 344 -22.13 -23.12 -3.59
C ILE A 344 -21.71 -24.52 -4.09
N PRO A 345 -22.48 -25.16 -5.01
CA PRO A 345 -22.28 -26.54 -5.39
C PRO A 345 -21.15 -26.73 -6.42
N ILE A 346 -19.99 -26.12 -6.16
CA ILE A 346 -18.79 -26.27 -6.97
C ILE A 346 -17.59 -26.57 -6.08
N SER A 347 -16.70 -27.46 -6.51
CA SER A 347 -15.48 -27.72 -5.78
C SER A 347 -14.63 -26.44 -5.62
N TYR A 348 -14.20 -26.16 -4.40
CA TYR A 348 -13.44 -24.95 -4.05
C TYR A 348 -12.18 -24.73 -4.92
N LYS A 349 -11.57 -25.81 -5.42
CA LYS A 349 -10.40 -25.76 -6.30
C LYS A 349 -10.76 -25.75 -7.78
N LYS A 350 -12.03 -25.89 -8.14
CA LYS A 350 -12.45 -25.93 -9.54
C LYS A 350 -12.55 -24.51 -10.11
N TYR A 351 -11.88 -24.27 -11.23
CA TYR A 351 -12.02 -23.05 -12.00
C TYR A 351 -12.93 -23.31 -13.22
N ILE A 352 -13.97 -22.50 -13.39
CA ILE A 352 -14.97 -22.68 -14.45
C ILE A 352 -14.58 -22.01 -15.78
N GLY A 353 -13.39 -21.43 -15.86
CA GLY A 353 -12.83 -20.82 -17.06
C GLY A 353 -11.79 -21.69 -17.76
N GLY A 354 -10.67 -21.10 -18.11
CA GLY A 354 -9.51 -21.74 -18.74
C GLY A 354 -8.29 -20.85 -18.62
N ASN A 355 -7.08 -21.35 -18.87
CA ASN A 355 -5.88 -20.52 -18.90
C ASN A 355 -5.95 -19.40 -19.94
N ASP A 356 -6.75 -19.60 -20.98
CA ASP A 356 -6.98 -18.67 -22.07
C ASP A 356 -7.95 -17.52 -21.70
N VAL A 357 -8.59 -17.60 -20.53
CA VAL A 357 -9.32 -16.48 -19.93
C VAL A 357 -8.31 -15.64 -19.16
N ASP A 358 -7.43 -14.97 -19.87
CA ASP A 358 -6.28 -14.27 -19.31
C ASP A 358 -6.20 -12.81 -19.79
N SER A 359 -5.25 -12.08 -19.24
CA SER A 359 -4.93 -10.71 -19.66
C SER A 359 -3.43 -10.47 -19.71
N LYS A 360 -3.04 -9.50 -20.53
CA LYS A 360 -1.70 -8.94 -20.54
C LYS A 360 -1.78 -7.42 -20.44
N THR A 361 -1.14 -6.88 -19.42
CA THR A 361 -1.15 -5.44 -19.10
C THR A 361 0.27 -4.93 -18.97
N ASN A 362 0.57 -3.82 -19.64
CA ASN A 362 1.82 -3.09 -19.52
C ASN A 362 1.57 -1.79 -18.76
N ILE A 363 2.42 -1.49 -17.77
CA ILE A 363 2.34 -0.31 -16.93
C ILE A 363 3.59 0.53 -17.11
N THR A 364 3.42 1.83 -17.25
CA THR A 364 4.50 2.82 -17.25
C THR A 364 4.10 3.96 -16.33
N ASN A 365 4.78 4.10 -15.20
CA ASN A 365 4.67 5.23 -14.31
C ASN A 365 5.97 6.03 -14.35
N LEU A 366 5.87 7.32 -14.58
CA LEU A 366 7.00 8.26 -14.61
C LEU A 366 6.71 9.39 -13.63
N PHE A 367 7.65 9.66 -12.71
CA PHE A 367 7.54 10.73 -11.74
C PHE A 367 8.78 11.62 -11.83
N LEU A 368 8.55 12.91 -11.76
CA LEU A 368 9.60 13.92 -11.65
C LEU A 368 9.23 14.86 -10.51
N LYS A 369 10.16 15.02 -9.55
CA LYS A 369 9.99 15.92 -8.41
C LYS A 369 11.17 16.88 -8.33
N GLY A 370 10.89 18.17 -8.48
CA GLY A 370 11.82 19.25 -8.20
C GLY A 370 11.54 19.84 -6.83
N THR A 371 12.55 19.92 -5.95
CA THR A 371 12.42 20.54 -4.63
C THR A 371 13.40 21.70 -4.54
N TYR A 372 12.89 22.92 -4.29
CA TYR A 372 13.68 24.13 -4.17
C TYR A 372 13.45 24.81 -2.82
N LYS A 373 14.51 24.95 -2.04
CA LYS A 373 14.51 25.68 -0.77
C LYS A 373 14.61 27.18 -1.07
N ILE A 374 13.48 27.88 -1.08
CA ILE A 374 13.40 29.32 -1.37
C ILE A 374 14.13 30.10 -0.26
N SER A 375 13.82 29.75 1.00
CA SER A 375 14.44 30.29 2.21
C SER A 375 14.49 29.20 3.29
N ASP A 376 14.94 29.55 4.50
CA ASP A 376 14.90 28.60 5.63
C ASP A 376 13.47 28.24 6.06
N SER A 377 12.50 29.12 5.78
CA SER A 377 11.10 28.93 6.14
C SER A 377 10.22 28.48 4.98
N TRP A 378 10.69 28.52 3.73
CA TRP A 378 9.87 28.22 2.57
C TRP A 378 10.52 27.26 1.59
N THR A 379 9.76 26.26 1.18
CA THR A 379 10.13 25.26 0.18
C THR A 379 9.09 25.22 -0.93
N SER A 380 9.56 25.22 -2.17
CA SER A 380 8.78 24.97 -3.38
C SER A 380 8.98 23.53 -3.84
N THR A 381 7.89 22.84 -4.17
CA THR A 381 7.94 21.48 -4.72
C THR A 381 7.07 21.40 -5.96
N THR A 382 7.68 21.05 -7.09
CA THR A 382 6.98 20.75 -8.34
C THR A 382 6.98 19.25 -8.56
N ASN A 383 5.81 18.66 -8.74
CA ASN A 383 5.65 17.25 -9.04
C ASN A 383 4.99 17.09 -10.42
N VAL A 384 5.54 16.20 -11.24
CA VAL A 384 4.95 15.79 -12.51
C VAL A 384 4.79 14.27 -12.51
N ASN A 385 3.63 13.79 -12.87
CA ASN A 385 3.34 12.37 -13.02
C ASN A 385 2.74 12.08 -14.38
N SER A 386 3.24 11.02 -15.03
CA SER A 386 2.61 10.40 -16.19
C SER A 386 2.46 8.91 -15.94
N SER A 387 1.25 8.43 -15.76
CA SER A 387 0.93 7.03 -15.52
C SER A 387 0.11 6.46 -16.66
N LYS A 388 0.58 5.39 -17.29
CA LYS A 388 -0.09 4.73 -18.41
C LYS A 388 -0.26 3.25 -18.10
N GLY A 389 -1.47 2.74 -18.27
CA GLY A 389 -1.79 1.33 -18.30
C GLY A 389 -2.27 0.96 -19.70
N TYR A 390 -1.57 0.06 -20.37
CA TYR A 390 -1.98 -0.48 -21.67
C TYR A 390 -2.31 -1.95 -21.51
N VAL A 391 -3.57 -2.31 -21.77
CA VAL A 391 -4.04 -3.69 -21.77
C VAL A 391 -4.03 -4.17 -23.21
N ASP A 392 -3.06 -5.05 -23.54
CA ASP A 392 -2.95 -5.63 -24.88
C ASP A 392 -4.25 -6.37 -25.21
N TYR A 393 -4.66 -7.25 -24.29
CA TYR A 393 -5.92 -7.95 -24.27
C TYR A 393 -6.32 -8.35 -22.86
N SER A 394 -7.61 -8.51 -22.62
CA SER A 394 -8.16 -9.07 -21.38
C SER A 394 -9.43 -9.85 -21.72
N TYR A 395 -9.32 -11.17 -21.70
CA TYR A 395 -10.44 -12.07 -21.78
C TYR A 395 -11.06 -12.21 -20.40
N GLN A 396 -12.31 -11.86 -20.24
CA GLN A 396 -13.02 -11.85 -18.97
C GLN A 396 -14.16 -12.86 -19.00
N LEU A 397 -14.43 -13.49 -17.86
CA LEU A 397 -15.48 -14.48 -17.66
C LEU A 397 -16.59 -13.89 -16.81
N TYR A 398 -17.81 -13.91 -17.32
CA TYR A 398 -19.04 -13.44 -16.68
C TYR A 398 -20.03 -14.61 -16.55
N PRO A 399 -19.84 -15.52 -15.57
CA PRO A 399 -20.73 -16.65 -15.37
C PRO A 399 -22.05 -16.16 -14.81
N ARG A 400 -23.15 -16.50 -15.48
CA ARG A 400 -24.50 -16.26 -15.05
C ARG A 400 -25.12 -17.56 -14.55
N TRP A 401 -25.29 -17.66 -13.26
CA TRP A 401 -25.97 -18.77 -12.60
C TRP A 401 -27.46 -18.68 -12.86
N VAL A 402 -28.00 -19.66 -13.58
CA VAL A 402 -29.41 -19.76 -13.93
C VAL A 402 -30.19 -20.41 -12.79
N ASP A 403 -29.62 -21.45 -12.22
CA ASP A 403 -30.05 -22.19 -11.04
C ASP A 403 -28.81 -22.70 -10.27
N ASP A 404 -28.98 -23.54 -9.27
CA ASP A 404 -27.88 -24.01 -8.41
C ASP A 404 -26.84 -24.83 -9.16
N HIS A 405 -27.17 -25.46 -10.30
CA HIS A 405 -26.28 -26.35 -11.04
C HIS A 405 -25.97 -25.87 -12.45
N THR A 406 -26.72 -24.93 -12.97
CA THR A 406 -26.63 -24.49 -14.36
C THR A 406 -25.99 -23.11 -14.47
N ILE A 407 -24.89 -23.02 -15.23
CA ILE A 407 -24.17 -21.77 -15.47
C ILE A 407 -24.08 -21.50 -16.96
N ILE A 408 -24.46 -20.31 -17.39
CA ILE A 408 -24.13 -19.77 -18.70
C ILE A 408 -22.79 -19.03 -18.57
N ARG A 409 -21.77 -19.49 -19.32
CA ARG A 409 -20.47 -18.83 -19.35
C ARG A 409 -20.48 -17.78 -20.47
N ASN A 410 -20.56 -16.49 -20.07
CA ASN A 410 -20.36 -15.38 -20.98
C ASN A 410 -18.89 -14.97 -20.96
N VAL A 411 -18.34 -14.66 -22.13
CA VAL A 411 -16.97 -14.20 -22.28
C VAL A 411 -16.94 -12.82 -22.90
N GLY A 412 -16.03 -11.99 -22.43
CA GLY A 412 -15.78 -10.66 -22.96
C GLY A 412 -14.32 -10.47 -23.31
N LEU A 413 -14.03 -9.75 -24.39
CA LEU A 413 -12.69 -9.30 -24.76
C LEU A 413 -12.62 -7.78 -24.64
N TYR A 414 -11.70 -7.29 -23.85
CA TYR A 414 -11.24 -5.90 -23.86
C TYR A 414 -9.87 -5.87 -24.53
N SER A 415 -9.74 -5.13 -25.63
CA SER A 415 -8.51 -5.04 -26.41
C SER A 415 -8.07 -3.60 -26.62
N GLY A 416 -6.76 -3.39 -26.68
CA GLY A 416 -6.18 -2.06 -26.90
C GLY A 416 -6.61 -1.00 -25.87
N ARG A 417 -6.95 -1.45 -24.64
CA ARG A 417 -7.39 -0.53 -23.60
C ARG A 417 -6.24 0.33 -23.11
N LYS A 418 -6.44 1.64 -23.18
CA LYS A 418 -5.49 2.64 -22.71
C LYS A 418 -6.10 3.39 -21.52
N LEU A 419 -5.36 3.46 -20.42
CA LEU A 419 -5.65 4.30 -19.29
C LEU A 419 -4.47 5.23 -19.11
N SER A 420 -4.69 6.53 -19.16
CA SER A 420 -3.62 7.53 -19.05
C SER A 420 -3.99 8.53 -17.96
N TYR A 421 -3.09 8.74 -17.03
CA TYR A 421 -3.14 9.81 -16.03
C TYR A 421 -1.96 10.74 -16.26
N PHE A 422 -2.23 12.01 -16.29
CA PHE A 422 -1.21 13.06 -16.22
C PHE A 422 -1.57 13.99 -15.06
N GLN A 423 -0.58 14.34 -14.25
CA GLN A 423 -0.75 15.31 -13.16
C GLN A 423 0.47 16.21 -13.07
N LEU A 424 0.22 17.51 -13.01
CA LEU A 424 1.20 18.53 -12.67
C LEU A 424 0.75 19.20 -11.38
N GLN A 425 1.62 19.27 -10.40
CA GLN A 425 1.32 19.84 -9.09
C GLN A 425 2.44 20.76 -8.64
N GLN A 426 2.07 21.95 -8.17
CA GLN A 426 2.96 22.92 -7.55
C GLN A 426 2.55 23.16 -6.11
N ASN A 427 3.48 23.00 -5.17
CA ASN A 427 3.28 23.23 -3.74
C ASN A 427 4.29 24.24 -3.21
N PHE A 428 3.82 25.13 -2.33
CA PHE A 428 4.65 26.00 -1.53
C PHE A 428 4.38 25.69 -0.07
N ASN A 429 5.40 25.21 0.63
CA ASN A 429 5.34 24.89 2.06
C ASN A 429 6.09 25.95 2.85
N GLY A 430 5.41 26.55 3.83
CA GLY A 430 5.98 27.54 4.76
C GLY A 430 5.94 27.06 6.20
N ASP A 431 6.98 27.34 6.99
CA ASP A 431 7.03 27.11 8.44
C ASP A 431 7.63 28.35 9.10
N PHE A 432 6.79 29.14 9.74
CA PHE A 432 7.18 30.44 10.31
C PHE A 432 6.33 30.82 11.52
N LYS A 433 6.78 31.83 12.26
CA LYS A 433 6.05 32.36 13.41
C LYS A 433 5.55 33.75 13.12
N LEU A 434 4.30 34.02 13.53
CA LEU A 434 3.72 35.37 13.65
C LEU A 434 3.55 35.67 15.15
N GLY A 435 4.48 36.39 15.72
CA GLY A 435 4.61 36.53 17.16
C GLY A 435 4.91 35.20 17.83
N SER A 436 4.08 34.74 18.77
CA SER A 436 4.19 33.44 19.45
C SER A 436 3.54 32.28 18.69
N ILE A 437 2.74 32.57 17.67
CA ILE A 437 1.95 31.61 16.93
C ILE A 437 2.79 31.04 15.79
N ARG A 438 2.99 29.70 15.75
CA ARG A 438 3.64 29.00 14.62
C ARG A 438 2.59 28.63 13.59
N ASN A 439 2.87 28.94 12.33
CA ASN A 439 2.07 28.59 11.18
C ASN A 439 2.86 27.65 10.28
N ARG A 440 2.25 26.55 9.86
CA ARG A 440 2.78 25.62 8.84
C ARG A 440 1.81 25.60 7.68
N VAL A 441 2.16 26.32 6.65
CA VAL A 441 1.30 26.67 5.53
C VAL A 441 1.62 25.78 4.31
N LEU A 442 0.58 25.35 3.62
CA LEU A 442 0.62 24.81 2.27
C LEU A 442 -0.26 25.66 1.38
N ALA A 443 0.30 26.21 0.31
CA ALA A 443 -0.45 26.74 -0.81
C ALA A 443 -0.09 25.95 -2.06
N GLY A 444 -1.08 25.49 -2.82
CA GLY A 444 -0.80 24.67 -3.98
C GLY A 444 -1.86 24.75 -5.07
N ALA A 445 -1.46 24.33 -6.26
CA ALA A 445 -2.33 24.16 -7.40
C ALA A 445 -1.97 22.85 -8.11
N ASP A 446 -2.95 22.21 -8.70
CA ASP A 446 -2.70 21.06 -9.57
C ASP A 446 -3.62 21.06 -10.82
N TYR A 447 -3.10 20.42 -11.86
CA TYR A 447 -3.83 20.02 -13.04
C TYR A 447 -3.77 18.51 -13.16
N THR A 448 -4.91 17.89 -13.36
CA THR A 448 -5.02 16.44 -13.61
C THR A 448 -5.78 16.18 -14.89
N GLN A 449 -5.34 15.18 -15.67
CA GLN A 449 -6.05 14.65 -16.81
C GLN A 449 -6.07 13.14 -16.75
N ASN A 450 -7.22 12.56 -16.99
CA ASN A 450 -7.47 11.12 -17.02
C ASN A 450 -8.18 10.79 -18.31
N SER A 451 -7.59 9.90 -19.12
CA SER A 451 -8.19 9.42 -20.38
C SER A 451 -8.34 7.91 -20.34
N THR A 452 -9.46 7.43 -20.80
CA THR A 452 -9.77 6.00 -20.98
C THR A 452 -10.23 5.74 -22.38
N GLN A 453 -9.53 4.86 -23.10
CA GLN A 453 -9.95 4.32 -24.40
C GLN A 453 -10.01 2.80 -24.29
N LEU A 454 -11.03 2.18 -24.83
CA LEU A 454 -11.13 0.72 -24.85
C LEU A 454 -12.00 0.25 -26.02
N ASN A 455 -11.65 -0.94 -26.54
CA ASN A 455 -12.56 -1.73 -27.37
C ASN A 455 -13.06 -2.90 -26.55
N PHE A 456 -14.33 -3.27 -26.73
CA PHE A 456 -14.93 -4.38 -26.01
C PHE A 456 -15.89 -5.14 -26.90
N THR A 457 -15.93 -6.45 -26.68
CA THR A 457 -16.87 -7.36 -27.34
C THR A 457 -17.23 -8.43 -26.34
N TRP A 458 -18.45 -8.91 -26.32
CA TRP A 458 -18.87 -9.97 -25.43
C TRP A 458 -19.93 -10.88 -26.09
N ALA A 459 -19.96 -12.13 -25.65
CA ALA A 459 -20.92 -13.11 -26.12
C ALA A 459 -21.10 -14.26 -25.12
N GLU A 460 -22.16 -15.03 -25.29
CA GLU A 460 -22.31 -16.33 -24.63
C GLU A 460 -21.30 -17.31 -25.28
N TYR A 461 -20.56 -18.03 -24.42
CA TYR A 461 -19.61 -19.06 -24.84
C TYR A 461 -20.24 -20.45 -24.87
N ASP A 462 -20.90 -20.84 -23.79
CA ASP A 462 -21.66 -22.08 -23.64
C ASP A 462 -22.50 -22.09 -22.35
N LYS A 463 -23.26 -23.17 -22.19
CA LYS A 463 -23.98 -23.51 -20.98
C LYS A 463 -23.43 -24.79 -20.40
N ILE A 464 -23.10 -24.79 -19.10
CA ILE A 464 -22.59 -25.96 -18.38
C ILE A 464 -23.53 -26.40 -17.26
N ASP A 465 -23.53 -27.70 -16.99
CA ASP A 465 -24.16 -28.31 -15.82
C ASP A 465 -23.05 -28.78 -14.87
N LEU A 466 -23.10 -28.31 -13.61
CA LEU A 466 -22.07 -28.65 -12.60
C LEU A 466 -22.11 -30.10 -12.14
N ASN A 467 -23.19 -30.85 -12.45
CA ASN A 467 -23.31 -32.29 -12.18
C ASN A 467 -22.55 -33.13 -13.21
N THR A 468 -22.08 -32.53 -14.30
CA THR A 468 -21.34 -33.19 -15.37
C THR A 468 -19.95 -32.57 -15.56
N ASP A 469 -19.05 -33.30 -16.20
CA ASP A 469 -17.77 -32.73 -16.60
C ASP A 469 -17.95 -31.70 -17.71
N PHE A 470 -17.24 -30.59 -17.61
CA PHE A 470 -17.23 -29.54 -18.62
C PHE A 470 -15.81 -29.19 -19.06
N ALA A 471 -15.67 -28.82 -20.31
CA ALA A 471 -14.39 -28.44 -20.89
C ALA A 471 -13.94 -27.05 -20.44
N PRO A 472 -12.62 -26.82 -20.31
CA PRO A 472 -12.07 -25.46 -20.13
C PRO A 472 -12.42 -24.57 -21.31
N ILE A 473 -12.53 -23.28 -21.03
CA ILE A 473 -12.68 -22.25 -22.06
C ILE A 473 -11.35 -22.11 -22.81
N ILE A 474 -11.40 -22.11 -24.14
CA ILE A 474 -10.24 -21.98 -25.02
C ILE A 474 -10.34 -20.73 -25.92
N LYS A 475 -9.21 -20.05 -26.11
CA LYS A 475 -9.10 -18.79 -26.84
C LYS A 475 -9.62 -18.90 -28.28
N ALA A 476 -9.25 -19.93 -29.01
CA ALA A 476 -9.68 -20.11 -30.39
C ALA A 476 -11.21 -20.11 -30.57
N LYS A 477 -11.95 -20.74 -29.63
CA LYS A 477 -13.42 -20.70 -29.65
C LYS A 477 -13.96 -19.33 -29.23
N ILE A 478 -13.34 -18.66 -28.22
CA ILE A 478 -13.70 -17.29 -27.88
C ILE A 478 -13.57 -16.37 -29.09
N ASP A 479 -12.39 -16.36 -29.72
CA ASP A 479 -12.11 -15.50 -30.88
C ASP A 479 -13.07 -15.78 -32.03
N GLY A 480 -13.39 -17.05 -32.32
CA GLY A 480 -14.36 -17.43 -33.34
C GLY A 480 -15.77 -16.91 -33.05
N ILE A 481 -16.23 -16.98 -31.81
CA ILE A 481 -17.54 -16.43 -31.39
C ILE A 481 -17.55 -14.91 -31.48
N LEU A 482 -16.52 -14.25 -30.94
CA LEU A 482 -16.45 -12.79 -30.86
C LEU A 482 -16.25 -12.15 -32.24
N ALA A 483 -15.60 -12.83 -33.19
CA ALA A 483 -15.46 -12.36 -34.58
C ALA A 483 -16.80 -12.13 -35.30
N THR A 484 -17.87 -12.79 -34.83
CA THR A 484 -19.23 -12.62 -35.36
C THR A 484 -20.00 -11.44 -34.74
N LYS A 485 -19.41 -10.76 -33.76
CA LYS A 485 -20.04 -9.67 -32.98
C LYS A 485 -19.44 -8.34 -33.33
N ASN A 486 -20.26 -7.29 -33.28
CA ASN A 486 -19.76 -5.94 -33.42
C ASN A 486 -18.95 -5.56 -32.16
N ALA A 487 -17.74 -5.06 -32.37
CA ALA A 487 -16.93 -4.51 -31.28
C ALA A 487 -17.45 -3.13 -30.89
N GLY A 488 -17.69 -2.91 -29.62
CA GLY A 488 -17.92 -1.59 -29.05
C GLY A 488 -16.59 -0.85 -28.86
N HIS A 489 -16.61 0.48 -29.03
CA HIS A 489 -15.50 1.36 -28.71
C HIS A 489 -15.96 2.43 -27.72
N TRP A 490 -15.17 2.68 -26.69
CA TRP A 490 -15.43 3.72 -25.70
C TRP A 490 -14.22 4.63 -25.56
N ASP A 491 -14.45 5.95 -25.59
CA ASP A 491 -13.46 6.99 -25.34
C ASP A 491 -14.05 8.06 -24.40
N ASN A 492 -13.28 8.42 -23.37
CA ASN A 492 -13.64 9.48 -22.44
C ASN A 492 -12.39 10.14 -21.87
N THR A 493 -12.40 11.46 -21.77
CA THR A 493 -11.34 12.24 -21.11
C THR A 493 -11.94 13.16 -20.06
N GLN A 494 -11.32 13.17 -18.89
CA GLN A 494 -11.66 14.01 -17.75
C GLN A 494 -10.45 14.83 -17.35
N SER A 495 -10.65 16.10 -17.03
CA SER A 495 -9.61 16.97 -16.51
C SER A 495 -10.11 17.77 -15.31
N SER A 496 -9.18 18.24 -14.49
CA SER A 496 -9.48 19.08 -13.33
C SER A 496 -8.35 20.08 -13.12
N ILE A 497 -8.72 21.33 -12.90
CA ILE A 497 -7.82 22.40 -12.43
C ILE A 497 -8.23 22.70 -11.00
N SER A 498 -7.25 22.77 -10.10
CA SER A 498 -7.54 22.90 -8.69
C SER A 498 -6.56 23.82 -7.99
N ALA A 499 -7.05 24.52 -6.96
CA ALA A 499 -6.23 25.29 -6.04
C ALA A 499 -6.58 24.91 -4.60
N TYR A 500 -5.59 24.85 -3.72
CA TYR A 500 -5.79 24.48 -2.33
C TYR A 500 -4.85 25.22 -1.39
N PHE A 501 -5.36 25.38 -0.19
CA PHE A 501 -4.64 26.03 0.91
C PHE A 501 -4.85 25.22 2.19
N SER A 502 -3.83 25.11 3.02
CA SER A 502 -3.91 24.52 4.35
C SER A 502 -2.97 25.25 5.29
N ASP A 503 -3.42 25.52 6.52
CA ASP A 503 -2.57 26.03 7.58
C ASP A 503 -2.76 25.21 8.86
N VAL A 504 -1.65 24.83 9.46
CA VAL A 504 -1.60 24.23 10.79
C VAL A 504 -1.08 25.28 11.76
N ILE A 505 -2.02 25.85 12.50
CA ILE A 505 -1.81 26.96 13.43
C ILE A 505 -1.58 26.41 14.84
N ASN A 506 -0.39 26.59 15.40
CA ASN A 506 -0.10 26.27 16.79
C ASN A 506 -0.37 27.50 17.66
N PHE A 507 -1.56 27.63 18.24
CA PHE A 507 -1.95 28.72 19.13
C PHE A 507 -1.15 28.72 20.43
N THR A 508 -0.88 27.51 20.95
CA THR A 508 -0.04 27.27 22.11
C THR A 508 0.83 26.03 21.84
N PRO A 509 1.83 25.71 22.66
CA PRO A 509 2.57 24.45 22.56
C PRO A 509 1.69 23.20 22.63
N ARG A 510 0.47 23.30 23.18
CA ARG A 510 -0.47 22.17 23.37
C ARG A 510 -1.71 22.19 22.48
N LEU A 511 -2.02 23.34 21.85
CA LEU A 511 -3.24 23.46 21.05
C LEU A 511 -2.88 23.86 19.63
N SER A 512 -3.29 23.05 18.68
CA SER A 512 -3.19 23.35 17.25
C SER A 512 -4.53 23.16 16.54
N ALA A 513 -4.73 23.92 15.47
CA ALA A 513 -5.84 23.74 14.54
C ALA A 513 -5.29 23.61 13.11
N MET A 514 -5.96 22.80 12.30
CA MET A 514 -5.75 22.69 10.86
C MET A 514 -6.98 23.26 10.15
N LEU A 515 -6.75 24.21 9.27
CA LEU A 515 -7.76 24.81 8.40
C LEU A 515 -7.34 24.57 6.97
N SER A 516 -8.18 23.90 6.18
CA SER A 516 -7.84 23.61 4.79
C SER A 516 -9.07 23.81 3.90
N ALA A 517 -8.83 24.24 2.69
CA ALA A 517 -9.84 24.36 1.65
C ALA A 517 -9.24 24.02 0.29
N ARG A 518 -10.04 23.41 -0.57
CA ARG A 518 -9.70 23.12 -1.96
C ARG A 518 -10.89 23.42 -2.86
N VAL A 519 -10.62 24.05 -3.97
CA VAL A 519 -11.58 24.24 -5.07
C VAL A 519 -11.10 23.41 -6.26
N ASP A 520 -12.00 22.58 -6.77
CA ASP A 520 -11.79 21.81 -7.99
C ASP A 520 -12.76 22.29 -9.08
N HIS A 521 -12.24 22.60 -10.25
CA HIS A 521 -13.03 22.80 -11.47
C HIS A 521 -12.80 21.60 -12.38
N PHE A 522 -13.82 20.76 -12.50
CA PHE A 522 -13.80 19.50 -13.22
C PHE A 522 -14.49 19.65 -14.56
N ILE A 523 -13.88 19.10 -15.61
CA ILE A 523 -14.36 19.09 -16.97
C ILE A 523 -14.37 17.65 -17.47
N ASN A 524 -15.54 17.16 -17.88
CA ASN A 524 -15.68 15.88 -18.56
C ASN A 524 -15.94 16.15 -20.04
N SER A 525 -15.08 15.63 -20.92
CA SER A 525 -15.31 15.65 -22.36
C SER A 525 -16.50 14.76 -22.74
N PRO A 526 -17.15 14.99 -23.89
CA PRO A 526 -18.18 14.09 -24.36
C PRO A 526 -17.70 12.65 -24.37
N SER A 527 -18.52 11.72 -23.91
CA SER A 527 -18.22 10.30 -24.06
C SER A 527 -18.63 9.82 -25.44
N ILE A 528 -17.70 9.13 -26.10
CA ILE A 528 -17.91 8.61 -27.45
C ILE A 528 -17.96 7.09 -27.39
N GLU A 529 -19.02 6.51 -27.94
CA GLU A 529 -19.15 5.07 -28.14
C GLU A 529 -19.43 4.80 -29.62
N ASN A 530 -18.63 3.95 -30.25
CA ASN A 530 -18.73 3.59 -31.67
C ASN A 530 -18.79 4.81 -32.62
N ASN A 531 -18.00 5.85 -32.33
CA ASN A 531 -17.98 7.14 -33.04
C ASN A 531 -19.28 7.96 -32.89
N VAL A 532 -20.17 7.60 -32.01
CA VAL A 532 -21.37 8.35 -31.66
C VAL A 532 -21.21 8.98 -30.29
N LYS A 533 -21.57 10.23 -30.13
CA LYS A 533 -21.63 10.91 -28.86
C LYS A 533 -22.77 10.29 -28.04
N VAL A 534 -22.42 9.59 -26.95
CA VAL A 534 -23.39 8.91 -26.06
C VAL A 534 -23.66 9.67 -24.78
N LYS A 535 -22.77 10.61 -24.40
CA LYS A 535 -22.97 11.51 -23.27
C LYS A 535 -22.41 12.89 -23.60
N ASP A 536 -23.13 13.91 -23.15
CA ASP A 536 -22.67 15.29 -23.27
C ASP A 536 -21.48 15.57 -22.35
N ASP A 537 -20.73 16.61 -22.71
CA ASP A 537 -19.78 17.23 -21.83
C ASP A 537 -20.50 17.89 -20.64
N PHE A 538 -19.80 17.93 -19.53
CA PHE A 538 -20.27 18.65 -18.37
C PHE A 538 -19.09 19.18 -17.53
N GLU A 539 -19.37 20.24 -16.81
CA GLU A 539 -18.42 20.86 -15.90
C GLU A 539 -19.06 20.94 -14.50
N GLN A 540 -18.23 20.77 -13.48
CA GLN A 540 -18.64 20.90 -12.09
C GLN A 540 -17.55 21.59 -11.27
N THR A 541 -17.93 22.56 -10.45
CA THR A 541 -17.01 23.20 -9.52
C THR A 541 -17.43 22.86 -8.09
N PHE A 542 -16.48 22.41 -7.28
CA PHE A 542 -16.74 22.01 -5.92
C PHE A 542 -15.71 22.55 -4.94
N LEU A 543 -16.19 22.95 -3.75
CA LEU A 543 -15.38 23.39 -2.63
C LEU A 543 -15.33 22.30 -1.55
N SER A 544 -14.14 21.83 -1.20
CA SER A 544 -13.91 20.84 -0.15
C SER A 544 -13.21 21.47 1.05
N PRO A 545 -13.92 21.81 2.14
CA PRO A 545 -13.33 22.27 3.38
C PRO A 545 -12.84 21.10 4.24
N LYS A 546 -11.83 21.38 5.09
CA LYS A 546 -11.39 20.51 6.18
C LYS A 546 -10.99 21.36 7.37
N ILE A 547 -11.53 21.02 8.53
CA ILE A 547 -11.23 21.68 9.80
C ILE A 547 -10.89 20.60 10.81
N GLY A 548 -9.80 20.78 11.55
CA GLY A 548 -9.43 19.86 12.61
C GLY A 548 -8.69 20.55 13.74
N MET A 549 -8.75 19.96 14.92
CA MET A 549 -8.06 20.45 16.10
C MET A 549 -7.34 19.31 16.80
N VAL A 550 -6.19 19.58 17.39
CA VAL A 550 -5.46 18.68 18.26
C VAL A 550 -5.13 19.40 19.55
N TYR A 551 -5.43 18.75 20.68
CA TYR A 551 -5.07 19.23 22.01
C TYR A 551 -4.22 18.18 22.74
N GLU A 552 -3.04 18.58 23.18
CA GLU A 552 -2.13 17.76 23.96
C GLU A 552 -2.50 17.81 25.46
N ILE A 553 -3.16 16.74 25.93
CA ILE A 553 -3.61 16.62 27.33
C ILE A 553 -2.41 16.34 28.25
N VAL A 554 -1.60 15.33 27.86
CA VAL A 554 -0.37 14.97 28.58
C VAL A 554 0.80 15.21 27.64
N LYS A 555 1.74 16.04 28.06
CA LYS A 555 2.87 16.46 27.25
C LYS A 555 3.60 15.27 26.64
N ASP A 556 3.80 15.31 25.32
CA ASP A 556 4.47 14.32 24.48
C ASP A 556 3.80 12.91 24.45
N ASN A 557 2.68 12.70 25.18
CA ASN A 557 2.12 11.36 25.41
C ASN A 557 0.68 11.18 24.97
N VAL A 558 -0.23 12.12 25.28
CA VAL A 558 -1.68 11.95 25.04
C VAL A 558 -2.25 13.15 24.32
N PHE A 559 -2.84 12.89 23.16
CA PHE A 559 -3.41 13.90 22.27
C PHE A 559 -4.86 13.54 21.95
N VAL A 560 -5.77 14.47 22.12
CA VAL A 560 -7.16 14.38 21.67
C VAL A 560 -7.30 15.18 20.40
N PHE A 561 -8.00 14.65 19.42
CA PHE A 561 -8.27 15.35 18.17
C PHE A 561 -9.73 15.23 17.76
N GLY A 562 -10.19 16.20 16.98
CA GLY A 562 -11.46 16.14 16.28
C GLY A 562 -11.33 16.77 14.91
N ASN A 563 -12.10 16.28 13.92
CA ASN A 563 -12.13 16.85 12.59
C ASN A 563 -13.52 16.82 11.96
N TYR A 564 -13.69 17.74 11.02
CA TYR A 564 -14.71 17.71 9.98
C TYR A 564 -14.03 17.74 8.64
N MET A 565 -14.40 16.81 7.76
CA MET A 565 -13.84 16.68 6.40
C MET A 565 -14.96 16.45 5.40
N ASN A 566 -14.77 16.99 4.20
CA ASN A 566 -15.64 16.79 3.07
C ASN A 566 -14.87 16.13 1.90
N GLY A 567 -15.60 15.38 1.09
CA GLY A 567 -15.12 14.83 -0.18
C GLY A 567 -16.31 14.69 -1.14
N PHE A 568 -16.03 14.62 -2.44
CA PHE A 568 -17.04 14.52 -3.46
C PHE A 568 -16.62 13.61 -4.60
N ILE A 569 -17.61 13.15 -5.36
CA ILE A 569 -17.41 12.43 -6.62
C ILE A 569 -18.29 13.10 -7.66
N ASN A 570 -17.70 13.51 -8.78
CA ASN A 570 -18.42 14.11 -9.90
C ASN A 570 -19.39 13.09 -10.53
N GLN A 571 -20.56 13.56 -10.92
CA GLN A 571 -21.58 12.77 -11.58
C GLN A 571 -22.01 13.47 -12.87
N GLY A 572 -21.99 12.71 -13.98
CA GLY A 572 -22.45 13.21 -15.27
C GLY A 572 -23.98 13.26 -15.36
N PRO A 573 -24.51 13.97 -16.34
CA PRO A 573 -25.94 13.95 -16.65
C PRO A 573 -26.42 12.53 -16.99
N VAL A 574 -27.69 12.26 -16.72
CA VAL A 574 -28.36 11.00 -17.06
C VAL A 574 -29.62 11.29 -17.89
N ASP A 575 -29.87 10.44 -18.89
CA ASP A 575 -31.09 10.52 -19.68
C ASP A 575 -32.24 9.87 -18.92
N GLN A 576 -33.41 10.52 -18.93
CA GLN A 576 -34.61 10.04 -18.28
C GLN A 576 -35.51 9.31 -19.30
N PRO A 577 -36.43 8.44 -18.84
CA PRO A 577 -37.36 7.69 -19.73
C PRO A 577 -38.24 8.55 -20.63
N ASP A 578 -38.50 9.80 -20.26
CA ASP A 578 -39.26 10.77 -21.05
C ASP A 578 -38.43 11.52 -22.10
N GLY A 579 -37.14 11.17 -22.25
CA GLY A 579 -36.20 11.82 -23.16
C GLY A 579 -35.60 13.11 -22.62
N SER A 580 -35.96 13.54 -21.41
CA SER A 580 -35.32 14.67 -20.75
C SER A 580 -33.93 14.28 -20.20
N GLN A 581 -33.04 15.26 -20.03
CA GLN A 581 -31.74 15.05 -19.41
C GLN A 581 -31.75 15.63 -17.98
N PHE A 582 -31.40 14.80 -16.99
CA PHE A 582 -31.26 15.21 -15.61
C PHE A 582 -29.78 15.44 -15.27
N ARG A 583 -29.42 16.69 -14.95
CA ARG A 583 -28.06 17.06 -14.51
C ARG A 583 -27.90 16.75 -13.04
N LEU A 584 -27.05 15.79 -12.74
CA LEU A 584 -26.76 15.37 -11.38
C LEU A 584 -25.81 16.34 -10.69
N ALA A 585 -26.05 16.63 -9.41
CA ALA A 585 -25.07 17.26 -8.52
C ALA A 585 -23.97 16.26 -8.15
N PRO A 586 -22.79 16.71 -7.75
CA PRO A 586 -21.78 15.82 -7.20
C PRO A 586 -22.31 15.03 -6.00
N LYS A 587 -21.95 13.75 -5.90
CA LYS A 587 -22.19 12.96 -4.69
C LYS A 587 -21.23 13.43 -3.61
N GLU A 588 -21.74 13.80 -2.45
CA GLU A 588 -20.95 14.40 -1.36
C GLU A 588 -20.84 13.44 -0.17
N ALA A 589 -19.67 13.46 0.48
CA ALA A 589 -19.45 12.79 1.75
C ALA A 589 -18.97 13.79 2.80
N ASN A 590 -19.65 13.84 3.92
CA ASN A 590 -19.31 14.66 5.06
C ASN A 590 -18.96 13.76 6.25
N GLN A 591 -17.74 13.93 6.81
CA GLN A 591 -17.28 13.18 7.95
C GLN A 591 -17.12 14.05 9.18
N LYS A 592 -17.52 13.51 10.33
CA LYS A 592 -17.14 13.95 11.66
C LYS A 592 -16.37 12.86 12.35
N GLU A 593 -15.25 13.20 12.97
CA GLU A 593 -14.37 12.24 13.65
C GLU A 593 -13.83 12.84 14.94
N LEU A 594 -13.78 12.02 15.98
CA LEU A 594 -13.17 12.34 17.28
C LEU A 594 -12.28 11.17 17.69
N GLY A 595 -11.12 11.46 18.27
CA GLY A 595 -10.23 10.40 18.70
C GLY A 595 -9.12 10.83 19.66
N VAL A 596 -8.37 9.81 20.08
CA VAL A 596 -7.22 9.95 20.98
C VAL A 596 -6.03 9.26 20.33
N LYS A 597 -4.89 9.94 20.32
CA LYS A 597 -3.59 9.39 19.93
C LYS A 597 -2.67 9.38 21.12
N THR A 598 -1.93 8.30 21.29
CA THR A 598 -0.98 8.22 22.41
C THR A 598 0.38 7.74 21.97
N GLU A 599 1.42 8.21 22.63
CA GLU A 599 2.78 7.71 22.51
C GLU A 599 3.33 7.47 23.91
N PHE A 600 3.72 6.21 24.21
CA PHE A 600 4.26 5.79 25.50
C PHE A 600 5.59 5.06 25.37
N LEU A 601 6.28 4.84 26.49
CA LEU A 601 7.56 4.12 26.56
C LEU A 601 8.59 4.68 25.58
N ASP A 602 8.88 5.97 25.69
CA ASP A 602 9.81 6.68 24.79
C ASP A 602 9.41 6.53 23.30
N LYS A 603 8.10 6.62 23.01
CA LYS A 603 7.51 6.46 21.68
C LYS A 603 7.64 5.05 21.09
N ARG A 604 7.91 4.05 21.92
CA ARG A 604 7.92 2.65 21.50
C ARG A 604 6.52 2.08 21.27
N VAL A 605 5.52 2.66 21.91
CA VAL A 605 4.11 2.28 21.77
C VAL A 605 3.34 3.49 21.26
N SER A 606 2.72 3.36 20.09
CA SER A 606 1.80 4.33 19.53
C SER A 606 0.43 3.70 19.44
N THR A 607 -0.60 4.40 19.91
CA THR A 607 -1.99 3.98 19.76
C THR A 607 -2.84 5.08 19.16
N THR A 608 -3.87 4.68 18.42
CA THR A 608 -4.90 5.58 17.93
C THR A 608 -6.26 4.93 18.16
N LEU A 609 -7.15 5.63 18.84
CA LEU A 609 -8.56 5.27 18.96
C LEU A 609 -9.39 6.39 18.35
N SER A 610 -10.30 6.08 17.43
CA SER A 610 -11.21 7.06 16.85
C SER A 610 -12.61 6.52 16.68
N ALA A 611 -13.58 7.41 16.73
CA ALA A 611 -14.97 7.18 16.35
C ALA A 611 -15.35 8.16 15.25
N TYR A 612 -16.09 7.69 14.25
CA TYR A 612 -16.45 8.50 13.07
C TYR A 612 -17.90 8.28 12.63
N GLU A 613 -18.43 9.28 11.93
CA GLU A 613 -19.65 9.23 11.16
C GLU A 613 -19.38 9.86 9.78
N ILE A 614 -19.71 9.14 8.71
CA ILE A 614 -19.65 9.61 7.32
C ILE A 614 -21.08 9.55 6.77
N LYS A 615 -21.61 10.72 6.36
CA LYS A 615 -22.89 10.83 5.69
C LYS A 615 -22.68 11.15 4.22
N ILE A 616 -23.26 10.37 3.33
CA ILE A 616 -23.28 10.62 1.89
C ILE A 616 -24.65 11.16 1.53
N GLY A 617 -24.66 12.30 0.83
CA GLY A 617 -25.82 12.88 0.18
C GLY A 617 -25.72 12.75 -1.34
N ASN A 618 -26.82 13.12 -2.00
CA ASN A 618 -26.94 13.12 -3.46
C ASN A 618 -26.67 11.73 -4.09
N ALA A 619 -26.97 10.64 -3.36
CA ALA A 619 -26.89 9.31 -3.93
C ALA A 619 -28.05 9.10 -4.91
N THR A 620 -27.73 8.53 -6.07
CA THR A 620 -28.72 8.25 -7.11
C THR A 620 -29.37 6.88 -6.92
N TRP A 621 -30.63 6.76 -7.29
CA TRP A 621 -31.38 5.52 -7.41
C TRP A 621 -32.43 5.67 -8.50
N VAL A 622 -32.98 4.56 -8.99
CA VAL A 622 -33.97 4.55 -10.07
C VAL A 622 -35.30 4.13 -9.49
N ASP A 623 -36.34 4.93 -9.72
CA ASP A 623 -37.70 4.63 -9.25
C ASP A 623 -38.42 3.59 -10.12
N ALA A 624 -39.63 3.20 -9.71
CA ALA A 624 -40.40 2.17 -10.40
C ALA A 624 -40.82 2.54 -11.83
N LEU A 625 -40.77 3.81 -12.21
CA LEU A 625 -41.06 4.31 -13.55
C LEU A 625 -39.78 4.45 -14.41
N GLY A 626 -38.61 4.10 -13.84
CA GLY A 626 -37.32 4.17 -14.51
C GLY A 626 -36.62 5.54 -14.40
N PHE A 627 -37.21 6.52 -13.69
CA PHE A 627 -36.57 7.82 -13.52
C PHE A 627 -35.47 7.78 -12.48
N THR A 628 -34.32 8.36 -12.83
CA THR A 628 -33.23 8.56 -11.88
C THR A 628 -33.55 9.66 -10.89
N GLN A 629 -33.51 9.34 -9.61
CA GLN A 629 -33.68 10.24 -8.49
C GLN A 629 -32.32 10.50 -7.83
N GLN A 630 -32.12 11.69 -7.19
CA GLN A 630 -30.86 12.04 -6.53
C GLN A 630 -31.07 12.53 -5.08
N ASN A 631 -31.96 11.89 -4.35
CA ASN A 631 -32.28 12.20 -2.96
C ASN A 631 -31.89 11.04 -2.01
N GLY A 632 -31.11 10.09 -2.49
CA GLY A 632 -30.61 8.99 -1.69
C GLY A 632 -29.56 9.45 -0.68
N GLU A 633 -29.58 8.88 0.52
CA GLU A 633 -28.57 9.07 1.54
C GLU A 633 -28.05 7.74 2.06
N GLN A 634 -26.74 7.73 2.37
CA GLN A 634 -26.05 6.59 2.95
C GLN A 634 -25.28 7.06 4.18
N LYS A 635 -25.25 6.25 5.22
CA LYS A 635 -24.57 6.58 6.48
C LYS A 635 -23.66 5.45 6.91
N SER A 636 -22.38 5.77 7.11
CA SER A 636 -21.38 4.89 7.71
C SER A 636 -20.96 5.46 9.06
N LYS A 637 -21.00 4.64 10.10
CA LYS A 637 -20.52 4.99 11.45
C LYS A 637 -19.71 3.83 12.03
N GLY A 638 -18.73 4.15 12.84
CA GLY A 638 -17.90 3.13 13.43
C GLY A 638 -16.83 3.66 14.37
N PHE A 639 -16.01 2.75 14.82
CA PHE A 639 -14.80 3.06 15.57
C PHE A 639 -13.62 2.21 15.09
N GLU A 640 -12.43 2.72 15.30
CA GLU A 640 -11.17 2.08 14.95
C GLU A 640 -10.18 2.21 16.10
N PHE A 641 -9.47 1.13 16.39
CA PHE A 641 -8.37 1.11 17.34
C PHE A 641 -7.14 0.50 16.68
N GLU A 642 -6.01 1.18 16.77
CA GLU A 642 -4.74 0.74 16.21
C GLU A 642 -3.64 0.83 17.27
N VAL A 643 -2.81 -0.21 17.34
CA VAL A 643 -1.60 -0.26 18.15
C VAL A 643 -0.44 -0.65 17.27
N THR A 644 0.63 0.14 17.32
CA THR A 644 1.93 -0.22 16.74
C THR A 644 2.97 -0.08 17.85
N SER A 645 3.66 -1.17 18.17
CA SER A 645 4.58 -1.16 19.28
C SER A 645 5.87 -1.94 19.02
N GLN A 646 6.95 -1.44 19.58
CA GLN A 646 8.21 -2.14 19.77
C GLN A 646 8.49 -2.18 21.28
N LEU A 647 7.80 -3.09 21.98
CA LEU A 647 7.87 -3.20 23.44
C LEU A 647 9.30 -3.38 23.95
N THR A 648 10.10 -4.13 23.22
CA THR A 648 11.54 -4.23 23.40
C THR A 648 12.24 -4.13 22.05
N ASN A 649 13.57 -4.04 22.00
CA ASN A 649 14.33 -4.05 20.74
C ASN A 649 14.07 -5.31 19.88
N ASN A 650 13.43 -6.32 20.47
CA ASN A 650 13.21 -7.62 19.83
C ASN A 650 11.76 -8.04 19.72
N PHE A 651 10.87 -7.41 20.47
CA PHE A 651 9.46 -7.79 20.55
C PHE A 651 8.57 -6.68 19.99
N ASN A 652 7.89 -6.97 18.89
CA ASN A 652 7.02 -6.03 18.20
C ASN A 652 5.59 -6.56 18.16
N VAL A 653 4.63 -5.65 18.25
CA VAL A 653 3.19 -5.95 18.14
C VAL A 653 2.54 -4.89 17.24
N ILE A 654 1.75 -5.36 16.26
CA ILE A 654 0.85 -4.54 15.48
C ILE A 654 -0.53 -5.15 15.65
N ALA A 655 -1.49 -4.34 16.05
CA ALA A 655 -2.86 -4.78 16.20
C ALA A 655 -3.84 -3.70 15.74
N GLY A 656 -4.93 -4.13 15.14
CA GLY A 656 -5.99 -3.25 14.68
C GLY A 656 -7.36 -3.87 14.87
N ILE A 657 -8.31 -3.03 15.26
CA ILE A 657 -9.73 -3.35 15.37
C ILE A 657 -10.50 -2.29 14.62
N GLY A 658 -11.40 -2.71 13.73
CA GLY A 658 -12.37 -1.84 13.08
C GLY A 658 -13.78 -2.40 13.20
N TYR A 659 -14.69 -1.56 13.61
CA TYR A 659 -16.12 -1.80 13.57
C TYR A 659 -16.76 -0.76 12.66
N ASN A 660 -17.60 -1.18 11.73
CA ASN A 660 -18.29 -0.32 10.79
C ASN A 660 -19.72 -0.77 10.54
N GLU A 661 -20.64 0.17 10.55
CA GLU A 661 -22.00 -0.04 10.10
C GLU A 661 -22.32 0.97 8.99
N ASN A 662 -22.42 0.48 7.75
CA ASN A 662 -22.73 1.29 6.57
C ASN A 662 -24.08 0.84 6.00
N LYS A 663 -25.07 1.76 5.96
CA LYS A 663 -26.45 1.52 5.55
C LYS A 663 -26.99 2.64 4.67
N PHE A 664 -27.97 2.30 3.84
CA PHE A 664 -28.84 3.27 3.19
C PHE A 664 -29.87 3.80 4.20
N ILE A 665 -30.06 5.13 4.27
CA ILE A 665 -30.96 5.79 5.20
C ILE A 665 -32.11 6.54 4.50
N SER A 666 -31.98 6.82 3.19
CA SER A 666 -33.05 7.30 2.32
C SER A 666 -32.81 6.87 0.88
N GLY A 667 -33.80 7.03 0.01
CA GLY A 667 -33.78 6.66 -1.40
C GLY A 667 -34.72 5.50 -1.70
N GLU A 668 -34.24 4.49 -2.40
CA GLU A 668 -35.04 3.31 -2.74
C GLU A 668 -35.54 2.57 -1.48
N THR A 669 -36.84 2.47 -1.34
CA THR A 669 -37.52 1.94 -0.12
C THR A 669 -37.05 0.52 0.23
N SER A 670 -36.82 -0.33 -0.77
CA SER A 670 -36.33 -1.72 -0.59
C SER A 670 -34.92 -1.82 0.00
N LEU A 671 -34.15 -0.76 -0.08
CA LEU A 671 -32.77 -0.69 0.39
C LEU A 671 -32.60 0.02 1.73
N ILE A 672 -33.62 0.72 2.23
CA ILE A 672 -33.56 1.40 3.53
C ILE A 672 -33.21 0.39 4.62
N ASP A 673 -32.29 0.76 5.52
CA ASP A 673 -31.71 -0.06 6.59
C ASP A 673 -30.90 -1.28 6.11
N LYS A 674 -30.81 -1.54 4.81
CA LYS A 674 -29.92 -2.58 4.28
C LYS A 674 -28.45 -2.16 4.40
N ARG A 675 -27.60 -3.12 4.75
CA ARG A 675 -26.14 -2.95 4.74
C ARG A 675 -25.64 -2.82 3.30
N VAL A 676 -24.64 -1.99 3.10
CA VAL A 676 -23.96 -1.90 1.80
C VAL A 676 -23.32 -3.24 1.47
N ALA A 677 -23.59 -3.76 0.26
CA ALA A 677 -23.04 -5.02 -0.23
C ALA A 677 -21.51 -4.96 -0.28
N GLY A 678 -20.84 -6.05 0.09
CA GLY A 678 -19.38 -6.16 0.13
C GLY A 678 -18.72 -5.53 1.35
N ALA A 679 -19.40 -4.66 2.11
CA ALA A 679 -18.83 -3.94 3.26
C ALA A 679 -18.80 -4.80 4.53
N PRO A 680 -17.62 -5.19 5.06
CA PRO A 680 -17.50 -5.94 6.31
C PRO A 680 -17.88 -5.06 7.51
N LYS A 681 -18.55 -5.66 8.50
CA LYS A 681 -18.86 -4.98 9.76
C LYS A 681 -17.69 -4.98 10.74
N ASN A 682 -16.98 -6.09 10.83
CA ASN A 682 -15.84 -6.29 11.74
C ASN A 682 -14.61 -6.65 10.96
N ILE A 683 -13.50 -5.98 11.25
CA ILE A 683 -12.19 -6.25 10.68
C ILE A 683 -11.16 -6.19 11.81
N TYR A 684 -10.42 -7.28 12.03
CA TYR A 684 -9.36 -7.34 13.04
C TYR A 684 -8.07 -7.80 12.37
N ASN A 685 -6.96 -7.22 12.79
CA ASN A 685 -5.62 -7.67 12.40
C ASN A 685 -4.71 -7.73 13.62
N LEU A 686 -3.81 -8.70 13.62
CA LEU A 686 -2.78 -8.87 14.64
C LEU A 686 -1.51 -9.42 14.00
N TRP A 687 -0.38 -8.86 14.38
CA TRP A 687 0.93 -9.44 14.12
C TRP A 687 1.85 -9.24 15.30
N VAL A 688 2.50 -10.31 15.73
CA VAL A 688 3.49 -10.32 16.81
C VAL A 688 4.74 -10.94 16.25
N ASP A 689 5.89 -10.32 16.49
CA ASP A 689 7.18 -10.91 16.15
C ASP A 689 8.23 -10.74 17.25
N TYR A 690 9.07 -11.75 17.36
CA TYR A 690 10.15 -11.80 18.34
C TYR A 690 11.47 -12.23 17.70
N LYS A 691 12.54 -11.44 17.91
CA LYS A 691 13.91 -11.79 17.48
C LYS A 691 14.69 -12.35 18.66
N ILE A 692 15.16 -13.60 18.54
CA ILE A 692 15.95 -14.27 19.55
C ILE A 692 17.38 -13.70 19.56
N LYS A 693 17.85 -13.25 20.75
CA LYS A 693 19.16 -12.57 20.89
C LYS A 693 20.29 -13.51 21.23
N GLU A 694 20.02 -14.60 21.94
CA GLU A 694 21.02 -15.43 22.60
C GLU A 694 20.75 -16.93 22.39
N GLY A 695 21.71 -17.77 22.69
CA GLY A 695 21.62 -19.22 22.58
C GLY A 695 21.75 -19.73 21.13
N PHE A 696 21.46 -21.00 20.92
CA PHE A 696 21.59 -21.70 19.63
C PHE A 696 20.65 -21.12 18.55
N ALA A 697 19.54 -20.48 18.95
CA ALA A 697 18.56 -19.86 18.07
C ALA A 697 18.82 -18.35 17.84
N LYS A 698 19.99 -17.82 18.23
CA LYS A 698 20.39 -16.44 17.99
C LYS A 698 20.20 -16.07 16.51
N ASN A 699 19.69 -14.86 16.25
CA ASN A 699 19.37 -14.33 14.91
C ASN A 699 18.12 -14.91 14.25
N ILE A 700 17.41 -15.82 14.88
CA ILE A 700 16.09 -16.24 14.41
C ILE A 700 15.06 -15.21 14.88
N ARG A 701 14.21 -14.78 13.94
CA ARG A 701 12.98 -14.03 14.21
C ARG A 701 11.80 -14.92 13.92
N VAL A 702 10.84 -14.97 14.83
CA VAL A 702 9.58 -15.70 14.67
C VAL A 702 8.45 -14.70 14.71
N GLY A 703 7.60 -14.69 13.69
CA GLY A 703 6.40 -13.89 13.61
C GLY A 703 5.15 -14.75 13.50
N PHE A 704 4.07 -14.28 14.09
CA PHE A 704 2.78 -14.94 14.08
C PHE A 704 1.65 -13.90 14.12
N GLY A 705 0.59 -14.14 13.36
CA GLY A 705 -0.56 -13.23 13.33
C GLY A 705 -1.55 -13.57 12.24
N GLY A 706 -2.42 -12.63 11.90
CA GLY A 706 -3.42 -12.83 10.87
C GLY A 706 -4.51 -11.77 10.89
N ASN A 707 -5.58 -12.06 10.11
CA ASN A 707 -6.70 -11.16 9.90
C ASN A 707 -8.02 -11.89 10.09
N HIS A 708 -8.97 -11.23 10.73
CA HIS A 708 -10.38 -11.63 10.75
C HIS A 708 -11.21 -10.63 9.98
N VAL A 709 -12.13 -11.11 9.15
CA VAL A 709 -13.10 -10.30 8.41
C VAL A 709 -14.48 -10.88 8.67
N GLY A 710 -15.41 -10.04 9.12
CA GLY A 710 -16.80 -10.41 9.35
C GLY A 710 -17.52 -10.76 8.04
N ASP A 711 -18.71 -11.35 8.16
CA ASP A 711 -19.56 -11.65 7.01
C ASP A 711 -19.95 -10.38 6.24
N VAL A 712 -20.11 -10.53 4.93
CA VAL A 712 -20.61 -9.48 4.05
C VAL A 712 -21.79 -9.99 3.22
N PHE A 713 -22.67 -9.09 2.84
CA PHE A 713 -23.70 -9.42 1.85
C PHE A 713 -23.14 -9.25 0.44
N TRP A 714 -23.43 -10.22 -0.42
CA TRP A 714 -23.08 -10.15 -1.83
C TRP A 714 -23.92 -9.13 -2.60
N ASN A 715 -25.22 -9.04 -2.27
CA ASN A 715 -26.20 -8.21 -2.97
C ASN A 715 -26.79 -7.11 -2.08
N ALA A 716 -27.32 -6.06 -2.70
CA ALA A 716 -27.90 -4.91 -2.02
C ALA A 716 -29.16 -5.27 -1.19
N SER A 717 -29.92 -6.28 -1.62
CA SER A 717 -31.12 -6.79 -0.87
C SER A 717 -30.73 -7.55 0.41
N ASN A 718 -29.45 -7.83 0.65
CA ASN A 718 -28.92 -8.58 1.79
C ASN A 718 -29.47 -10.03 1.91
N THR A 719 -29.70 -10.69 0.79
CA THR A 719 -30.23 -12.07 0.76
C THR A 719 -29.17 -13.13 0.56
N MET A 720 -27.99 -12.77 0.07
CA MET A 720 -26.86 -13.69 -0.18
C MET A 720 -25.63 -13.26 0.61
N THR A 721 -25.03 -14.18 1.35
CA THR A 721 -23.95 -13.90 2.31
C THR A 721 -22.64 -14.56 1.89
N ILE A 722 -21.56 -13.78 1.91
CA ILE A 722 -20.17 -14.30 1.91
C ILE A 722 -19.78 -14.48 3.38
N PRO A 723 -19.38 -15.70 3.81
CA PRO A 723 -19.12 -16.00 5.21
C PRO A 723 -17.87 -15.30 5.74
N SER A 724 -17.87 -15.03 7.04
CA SER A 724 -16.70 -14.53 7.76
C SER A 724 -15.53 -15.50 7.70
N TYR A 725 -14.32 -14.97 7.86
CA TYR A 725 -13.11 -15.80 7.89
C TYR A 725 -12.04 -15.27 8.84
N THR A 726 -11.15 -16.17 9.27
CA THR A 726 -9.97 -15.85 10.07
C THR A 726 -8.75 -16.52 9.48
N ILE A 727 -7.83 -15.75 8.95
CA ILE A 727 -6.58 -16.25 8.37
C ILE A 727 -5.46 -16.06 9.35
N VAL A 728 -4.74 -17.13 9.63
CA VAL A 728 -3.58 -17.15 10.51
C VAL A 728 -2.33 -17.44 9.67
N ASN A 729 -1.30 -16.64 9.88
CA ASN A 729 -0.03 -16.70 9.17
C ASN A 729 1.13 -16.77 10.16
N SER A 730 2.26 -17.34 9.73
CA SER A 730 3.52 -17.26 10.48
C SER A 730 4.70 -17.01 9.54
N ALA A 731 5.75 -16.40 10.07
CA ALA A 731 7.01 -16.19 9.37
C ALA A 731 8.18 -16.48 10.30
N ILE A 732 9.17 -17.18 9.79
CA ILE A 732 10.44 -17.43 10.50
C ILE A 732 11.55 -16.92 9.60
N THR A 733 12.44 -16.07 10.13
CA THR A 733 13.61 -15.61 9.41
C THR A 733 14.87 -15.84 10.22
N TYR A 734 15.93 -16.23 9.54
CA TYR A 734 17.28 -16.33 10.10
C TYR A 734 18.21 -15.38 9.35
N GLU A 735 18.83 -14.43 10.06
CA GLU A 735 19.75 -13.46 9.47
C GLU A 735 21.15 -13.61 10.06
N LYS A 736 22.14 -13.85 9.20
CA LYS A 736 23.55 -13.91 9.60
C LYS A 736 24.46 -13.26 8.56
N GLY A 737 25.14 -12.19 8.96
CA GLY A 737 26.02 -11.44 8.06
C GLY A 737 25.28 -10.95 6.81
N LEU A 738 25.75 -11.33 5.64
CA LEU A 738 25.19 -10.95 4.34
C LEU A 738 23.98 -11.81 3.93
N TRP A 739 23.70 -12.93 4.62
CA TRP A 739 22.66 -13.88 4.24
C TRP A 739 21.43 -13.79 5.14
N SER A 740 20.28 -13.99 4.55
CA SER A 740 19.07 -14.29 5.30
C SER A 740 18.25 -15.39 4.63
N LEU A 741 17.66 -16.26 5.48
CA LEU A 741 16.73 -17.29 5.08
C LEU A 741 15.37 -16.97 5.69
N GLY A 742 14.31 -17.26 4.98
CA GLY A 742 12.94 -17.04 5.47
C GLY A 742 12.02 -18.17 5.09
N LEU A 743 11.07 -18.46 5.97
CA LEU A 743 9.97 -19.39 5.77
C LEU A 743 8.68 -18.70 6.19
N LYS A 744 7.72 -18.58 5.27
CA LYS A 744 6.38 -18.08 5.55
C LYS A 744 5.35 -19.18 5.34
N LEU A 745 4.44 -19.31 6.28
CA LEU A 745 3.27 -20.18 6.20
C LEU A 745 2.02 -19.29 6.18
N ASN A 746 1.32 -19.28 5.08
CA ASN A 746 0.04 -18.57 4.93
C ASN A 746 -1.13 -19.51 5.19
N ASN A 747 -2.21 -18.98 5.77
CA ASN A 747 -3.45 -19.71 6.02
C ASN A 747 -3.19 -21.06 6.74
N LEU A 748 -2.54 -21.00 7.91
CA LEU A 748 -2.15 -22.17 8.71
C LEU A 748 -3.32 -23.12 9.00
N THR A 749 -4.51 -22.58 9.19
CA THR A 749 -5.74 -23.34 9.47
C THR A 749 -6.32 -24.00 8.23
N ASN A 750 -5.79 -23.72 7.04
CA ASN A 750 -6.29 -24.19 5.74
C ASN A 750 -7.77 -23.85 5.52
N GLN A 751 -8.20 -22.67 5.99
CA GLN A 751 -9.58 -22.22 5.87
C GLN A 751 -9.93 -21.91 4.41
N LYS A 752 -11.09 -22.37 3.95
CA LYS A 752 -11.73 -21.91 2.73
C LYS A 752 -12.42 -20.59 2.99
N PHE A 753 -12.17 -19.59 2.16
CA PHE A 753 -12.80 -18.28 2.29
C PHE A 753 -12.87 -17.56 0.94
N TRP A 754 -13.77 -16.61 0.84
CA TRP A 754 -14.02 -15.79 -0.35
C TRP A 754 -13.79 -14.32 -0.01
N ASN A 755 -13.30 -13.57 -0.98
CA ASN A 755 -13.24 -12.11 -0.86
C ASN A 755 -14.62 -11.48 -1.14
N SER A 756 -14.71 -10.15 -1.02
CA SER A 756 -15.97 -9.42 -1.26
C SER A 756 -16.49 -9.49 -2.70
N ASP A 757 -15.66 -9.89 -3.65
CA ASP A 757 -16.03 -10.17 -5.05
C ASP A 757 -16.42 -11.63 -5.29
N ALA A 758 -16.72 -12.38 -4.20
CA ALA A 758 -17.10 -13.80 -4.24
C ALA A 758 -16.04 -14.73 -4.84
N GLN A 759 -14.78 -14.34 -4.84
CA GLN A 759 -13.69 -15.16 -5.39
C GLN A 759 -13.08 -16.03 -4.30
N PRO A 760 -12.93 -17.35 -4.54
CA PRO A 760 -12.25 -18.23 -3.61
C PRO A 760 -10.78 -17.81 -3.49
N GLN A 761 -10.24 -17.84 -2.28
CA GLN A 761 -8.89 -17.41 -1.96
C GLN A 761 -7.96 -18.60 -1.67
N ALA A 762 -6.65 -18.36 -1.76
CA ALA A 762 -5.64 -19.40 -1.62
C ALA A 762 -5.74 -20.17 -0.29
N LEU A 763 -5.67 -21.48 -0.38
CA LEU A 763 -5.55 -22.39 0.76
C LEU A 763 -4.15 -22.29 1.39
N ARG A 764 -3.87 -23.11 2.41
CA ARG A 764 -2.54 -23.16 3.04
C ARG A 764 -1.43 -23.25 2.00
N ASN A 765 -0.46 -22.36 2.12
CA ASN A 765 0.68 -22.33 1.22
C ASN A 765 1.95 -21.90 1.96
N VAL A 766 3.08 -22.26 1.37
CA VAL A 766 4.41 -22.06 1.94
C VAL A 766 5.23 -21.20 0.99
N VAL A 767 6.01 -20.27 1.52
CA VAL A 767 7.00 -19.49 0.78
C VAL A 767 8.34 -19.55 1.52
N CYS A 768 9.38 -20.02 0.83
CA CYS A 768 10.76 -19.97 1.27
C CYS A 768 11.48 -18.81 0.62
N THR A 769 12.38 -18.16 1.33
CA THR A 769 13.17 -17.04 0.80
C THR A 769 14.65 -17.21 1.14
N MET A 770 15.50 -16.77 0.23
CA MET A 770 16.95 -16.64 0.44
C MET A 770 17.39 -15.29 -0.09
N SER A 771 17.97 -14.46 0.79
CA SER A 771 18.47 -13.12 0.41
C SER A 771 19.97 -13.03 0.62
N PHE A 772 20.63 -12.29 -0.25
CA PHE A 772 22.04 -11.94 -0.17
C PHE A 772 22.22 -10.44 -0.29
N LYS A 773 22.98 -9.85 0.66
CA LYS A 773 23.35 -8.42 0.68
C LYS A 773 24.80 -8.27 0.18
N PHE A 774 25.09 -7.24 -0.63
CA PHE A 774 26.41 -7.00 -1.20
C PHE A 774 26.65 -5.51 -1.50
#